data_c453abc413403e1b764f6838eccc1721
#
_entry.id   c453abc413403e1b764f6838eccc1721
#
_cell.length_a   1.000
_cell.length_b   1.000
_cell.length_c   1.000
_cell.angle_alpha   90.00
_cell.angle_beta   90.00
_cell.angle_gamma   90.00
#
_symmetry.space_group_name_H-M   'P 1'
#
loop_
_entity.id
_entity.type
_entity.pdbx_description
1 polymer ?
#
loop_
_entity_poly.entity_id
_entity_poly.type
_entity_poly.pdbx_seq_one_letter_code
_entity_poly.pdbx_strand_id
1 'polypeptide(L)'
;MKWQGVNELREKYLSFFESKGHTRLPSFSLIPQGDKSLLLINSGMAPLKKYFLGQAVPPNTRVTTCQKCIRTPDIERVGQTARHGTYFEMLGNFSFGDYFKIEAITWAWEFFTKVLEMPADKLYVSVFENDDEAYDMWTKQIGVAEDHMVRLGREDNFWEHGSGPCGPCSEIYFDRGPEKGCGKPDCHVGCDCDRYVEVWNLVFSQFDSDGNGHYTEMEHKNIDTGMGLERLACVMQGVDNLFEVDTVQNIMKHVCRIAGVTYNEDDKTDVALRVITDHIRSTTFMIGDGVMPSNAGRGYVLRRLLRRAARYGRLIGIKKPFLYEVVETVIHENASAYPELEEKKAYIRKIVEEEEKTFAKTVDKGFDLLSGILTLLKEAGKTVISGEDAFKLSDTYGFPIDLTEEIAAEQGVSVDRDRFAALVEEQRTRARQDYQNKAGSSWADNSVKIDAPKTVFTGYTSEAEEAKVIAVFRDGEAVDAVAEGETAVVVLDRTPFYAESGGQIGDSGVIATPESTFSVETTSKTEDGHFLHFGMVEEGEIRVGESVSAKIDAEKRRKTMRNHTAAHLLQAALRTVLGDHVHQAGQLVTDTRCRFDFSHFSALTAEEIKQVEALVNEKILEAIPVVTKELPIAEAKKLGAMALFGEKYGDIVRVVSVGDYSVEFCGGTHVDNTAKLGLFRILSESSVASGVRRIEAVTGTGVLELLASYEETMASAAKAMKLSSTNDLAAHCASLMAECKEKDRQIEALNQKISDAKMAVIFDNAKEIAGVKVVSAMLNGTTPQVLRKMGDTIKDMKEPVIAVLASVSGEKGNLVCACSEAARQKGAHAGKIVQRVAAITGGKGGGKPDSAMAGVGKTYMVDEALMALDAIAAEFVKED
;
A
#
# COMPACT_ATOMS: atom_id res chain seq x y z
N MET A 1 39.47 -3.00 -26.44
CA MET A 1 38.89 -2.11 -25.41
C MET A 1 39.47 -2.49 -24.04
N LYS A 2 39.78 -1.51 -23.22
CA LYS A 2 40.16 -1.71 -21.83
C LYS A 2 38.90 -1.91 -20.96
N TRP A 3 38.89 -2.92 -20.09
CA TRP A 3 37.78 -3.13 -19.15
C TRP A 3 37.63 -1.93 -18.22
N GLN A 4 36.37 -1.49 -17.97
CA GLN A 4 36.05 -0.37 -17.12
C GLN A 4 34.79 -0.66 -16.31
N GLY A 5 34.81 -0.31 -15.02
CA GLY A 5 33.65 -0.49 -14.13
C GLY A 5 32.56 0.57 -14.35
N VAL A 6 31.34 0.26 -13.95
CA VAL A 6 30.16 1.16 -14.07
C VAL A 6 30.43 2.53 -13.47
N ASN A 7 31.01 2.57 -12.25
CA ASN A 7 31.30 3.83 -11.56
C ASN A 7 32.39 4.65 -12.27
N GLU A 8 33.37 4.00 -12.87
CA GLU A 8 34.43 4.65 -13.67
C GLU A 8 33.85 5.24 -14.96
N LEU A 9 32.99 4.51 -15.65
CA LEU A 9 32.32 4.97 -16.87
C LEU A 9 31.45 6.21 -16.63
N ARG A 10 30.67 6.17 -15.53
CA ARG A 10 29.85 7.33 -15.11
C ARG A 10 30.71 8.57 -14.91
N GLU A 11 31.80 8.44 -14.15
CA GLU A 11 32.68 9.57 -13.86
C GLU A 11 33.40 10.09 -15.11
N LYS A 12 33.87 9.21 -15.97
CA LYS A 12 34.51 9.60 -17.26
C LYS A 12 33.56 10.39 -18.15
N TYR A 13 32.28 9.97 -18.25
CA TYR A 13 31.29 10.69 -19.03
C TYR A 13 31.03 12.09 -18.49
N LEU A 14 30.75 12.19 -17.20
CA LEU A 14 30.43 13.46 -16.57
C LEU A 14 31.61 14.43 -16.63
N SER A 15 32.83 13.97 -16.31
CA SER A 15 34.04 14.78 -16.40
C SER A 15 34.39 15.20 -17.85
N PHE A 16 34.12 14.34 -18.83
CA PHE A 16 34.31 14.68 -20.23
C PHE A 16 33.43 15.87 -20.64
N PHE A 17 32.13 15.84 -20.29
CA PHE A 17 31.22 16.94 -20.62
C PHE A 17 31.46 18.19 -19.77
N GLU A 18 31.94 18.07 -18.55
CA GLU A 18 32.44 19.22 -17.78
C GLU A 18 33.59 19.90 -18.51
N SER A 19 34.50 19.13 -19.14
CA SER A 19 35.60 19.69 -19.96
C SER A 19 35.10 20.39 -21.21
N LYS A 20 33.87 20.10 -21.68
CA LYS A 20 33.20 20.79 -22.79
C LYS A 20 32.32 21.97 -22.33
N GLY A 21 32.39 22.37 -21.05
CA GLY A 21 31.68 23.52 -20.49
C GLY A 21 30.29 23.24 -19.98
N HIS A 22 29.93 21.97 -19.81
CA HIS A 22 28.65 21.58 -19.22
C HIS A 22 28.71 21.69 -17.69
N THR A 23 27.62 22.13 -17.10
CA THR A 23 27.40 22.03 -15.65
C THR A 23 26.89 20.66 -15.30
N ARG A 24 27.60 19.93 -14.44
CA ARG A 24 27.14 18.66 -13.89
C ARG A 24 26.01 18.94 -12.89
N LEU A 25 24.83 18.37 -13.14
CA LEU A 25 23.73 18.36 -12.20
C LEU A 25 23.63 16.99 -11.51
N PRO A 26 23.24 16.94 -10.23
CA PRO A 26 22.92 15.67 -9.58
C PRO A 26 21.71 15.02 -10.23
N SER A 27 21.59 13.69 -10.08
CA SER A 27 20.39 12.99 -10.51
C SER A 27 19.16 13.54 -9.80
N PHE A 28 18.11 13.82 -10.56
CA PHE A 28 16.81 14.20 -10.00
C PHE A 28 16.12 13.00 -9.36
N SER A 29 15.14 13.28 -8.49
CA SER A 29 14.29 12.25 -7.91
C SER A 29 13.51 11.49 -9.00
N LEU A 30 13.30 10.19 -8.78
CA LEU A 30 12.40 9.37 -9.60
C LEU A 30 10.94 9.86 -9.57
N ILE A 31 10.58 10.69 -8.58
CA ILE A 31 9.25 11.30 -8.47
C ILE A 31 9.21 12.59 -9.31
N PRO A 32 8.41 12.63 -10.39
CA PRO A 32 8.30 13.83 -11.24
C PRO A 32 7.83 15.05 -10.43
N GLN A 33 8.46 16.20 -10.67
CA GLN A 33 8.09 17.48 -10.08
C GLN A 33 7.30 18.32 -11.09
N GLY A 34 5.98 18.47 -10.85
CA GLY A 34 5.11 19.33 -11.69
C GLY A 34 4.58 18.68 -12.97
N ASP A 35 5.07 17.53 -13.39
CA ASP A 35 4.57 16.79 -14.54
C ASP A 35 3.62 15.67 -14.09
N LYS A 36 2.33 15.79 -14.44
CA LYS A 36 1.30 14.78 -14.13
C LYS A 36 1.18 13.67 -15.17
N SER A 37 1.85 13.82 -16.32
CA SER A 37 1.82 12.83 -17.41
C SER A 37 2.71 11.62 -17.09
N LEU A 38 3.71 11.78 -16.24
CA LEU A 38 4.66 10.75 -15.84
C LEU A 38 4.39 10.25 -14.42
N LEU A 39 4.34 8.93 -14.27
CA LEU A 39 4.25 8.29 -12.96
C LEU A 39 5.61 8.27 -12.25
N LEU A 40 6.66 7.96 -12.98
CA LEU A 40 8.07 7.93 -12.56
C LEU A 40 8.94 8.51 -13.67
N ILE A 41 10.09 9.08 -13.31
CA ILE A 41 11.07 9.56 -14.29
C ILE A 41 11.62 8.37 -15.07
N ASN A 42 11.54 8.45 -16.41
CA ASN A 42 11.87 7.38 -17.35
C ASN A 42 12.92 7.77 -18.40
N SER A 43 13.41 9.02 -18.35
CA SER A 43 14.44 9.53 -19.26
C SER A 43 15.25 10.67 -18.64
N GLY A 44 16.42 10.96 -19.20
CA GLY A 44 17.30 12.05 -18.75
C GLY A 44 16.67 13.43 -18.94
N MET A 45 15.89 13.62 -20.02
CA MET A 45 15.25 14.89 -20.36
C MET A 45 14.04 15.21 -19.50
N ALA A 46 13.31 14.21 -19.00
CA ALA A 46 12.04 14.42 -18.30
C ALA A 46 12.08 15.48 -17.18
N PRO A 47 13.06 15.49 -16.26
CA PRO A 47 13.16 16.53 -15.24
C PRO A 47 13.59 17.90 -15.79
N LEU A 48 14.13 17.97 -17.00
CA LEU A 48 14.66 19.17 -17.64
C LEU A 48 13.68 19.80 -18.64
N LYS A 49 12.52 19.18 -18.90
CA LYS A 49 11.51 19.57 -19.91
C LYS A 49 11.17 21.08 -19.89
N LYS A 50 11.07 21.67 -18.70
CA LYS A 50 10.79 23.11 -18.53
C LYS A 50 11.85 24.04 -19.15
N TYR A 51 13.10 23.59 -19.26
CA TYR A 51 14.18 24.36 -19.86
C TYR A 51 14.13 24.27 -21.38
N PHE A 52 13.79 23.09 -21.93
CA PHE A 52 13.56 22.91 -23.36
C PHE A 52 12.40 23.76 -23.88
N LEU A 53 11.35 23.92 -23.10
CA LEU A 53 10.16 24.73 -23.44
C LEU A 53 10.30 26.22 -23.11
N GLY A 54 11.44 26.68 -22.61
CA GLY A 54 11.64 28.08 -22.23
C GLY A 54 10.82 28.54 -21.02
N GLN A 55 10.20 27.62 -20.29
CA GLN A 55 9.36 27.91 -19.10
C GLN A 55 10.18 28.28 -17.86
N ALA A 56 11.48 27.98 -17.89
CA ALA A 56 12.43 28.34 -16.82
C ALA A 56 13.82 28.54 -17.43
N VAL A 57 14.61 29.40 -16.77
CA VAL A 57 16.01 29.61 -17.14
C VAL A 57 16.86 28.46 -16.59
N PRO A 58 17.64 27.74 -17.43
CA PRO A 58 18.53 26.70 -16.95
C PRO A 58 19.70 27.29 -16.16
N PRO A 59 20.33 26.53 -15.25
CA PRO A 59 21.50 27.01 -14.49
C PRO A 59 22.72 27.28 -15.40
N ASN A 60 22.79 26.60 -16.53
CA ASN A 60 23.72 26.80 -17.64
C ASN A 60 23.05 26.34 -18.93
N THR A 61 23.39 26.92 -20.07
CA THR A 61 22.90 26.48 -21.39
C THR A 61 23.42 25.08 -21.77
N ARG A 62 24.47 24.59 -21.11
CA ARG A 62 25.05 23.25 -21.24
C ARG A 62 24.97 22.53 -19.92
N VAL A 63 24.29 21.39 -19.89
CA VAL A 63 24.12 20.59 -18.71
C VAL A 63 24.47 19.12 -19.00
N THR A 64 25.06 18.43 -18.04
CA THR A 64 25.24 16.97 -18.07
C THR A 64 24.74 16.32 -16.81
N THR A 65 24.13 15.13 -16.94
CA THR A 65 23.60 14.35 -15.82
C THR A 65 23.84 12.86 -16.00
N CYS A 66 23.81 12.13 -14.89
CA CYS A 66 23.54 10.70 -14.85
C CYS A 66 22.21 10.52 -14.11
N GLN A 67 21.12 10.33 -14.86
CA GLN A 67 19.76 10.34 -14.32
C GLN A 67 19.27 8.95 -14.00
N LYS A 68 18.78 8.74 -12.78
CA LYS A 68 18.02 7.55 -12.36
C LYS A 68 16.73 7.45 -13.17
N CYS A 69 16.47 6.30 -13.76
CA CYS A 69 15.27 6.05 -14.56
C CYS A 69 14.58 4.76 -14.16
N ILE A 70 13.24 4.75 -14.22
CA ILE A 70 12.42 3.56 -14.06
C ILE A 70 11.51 3.40 -15.28
N ARG A 71 11.58 2.22 -15.93
CA ARG A 71 10.67 1.80 -17.01
C ARG A 71 10.04 0.46 -16.67
N THR A 72 8.73 0.37 -16.71
CA THR A 72 7.98 -0.83 -16.31
C THR A 72 7.09 -1.45 -17.40
N PRO A 73 6.93 -0.90 -18.62
CA PRO A 73 6.11 -1.54 -19.64
C PRO A 73 6.50 -2.99 -19.94
N ASP A 74 7.80 -3.29 -19.91
CA ASP A 74 8.37 -4.62 -20.24
C ASP A 74 8.76 -5.44 -19.01
N ILE A 75 8.12 -5.22 -17.87
CA ILE A 75 8.48 -5.89 -16.61
C ILE A 75 8.48 -7.44 -16.73
N GLU A 76 7.59 -8.00 -17.55
CA GLU A 76 7.48 -9.45 -17.80
C GLU A 76 8.69 -9.97 -18.57
N ARG A 77 9.34 -9.14 -19.38
CA ARG A 77 10.54 -9.49 -20.17
C ARG A 77 11.83 -9.46 -19.36
N VAL A 78 11.81 -8.83 -18.16
CA VAL A 78 12.97 -8.77 -17.26
C VAL A 78 13.40 -10.17 -16.86
N GLY A 79 14.69 -10.43 -16.99
CA GLY A 79 15.29 -11.74 -16.72
C GLY A 79 15.24 -12.73 -17.90
N GLN A 80 14.32 -12.52 -18.87
CA GLN A 80 14.21 -13.38 -20.06
C GLN A 80 15.06 -12.90 -21.24
N THR A 81 15.40 -11.62 -21.28
CA THR A 81 16.20 -11.00 -22.33
C THR A 81 17.48 -10.38 -21.76
N ALA A 82 18.47 -10.18 -22.61
CA ALA A 82 19.77 -9.61 -22.23
C ALA A 82 19.73 -8.11 -21.87
N ARG A 83 18.72 -7.38 -22.35
CA ARG A 83 18.70 -5.91 -22.40
C ARG A 83 17.55 -5.23 -21.64
N HIS A 84 16.56 -6.00 -21.10
CA HIS A 84 15.43 -5.43 -20.36
C HIS A 84 15.70 -5.43 -18.86
N GLY A 85 15.66 -4.21 -18.27
CA GLY A 85 15.68 -3.98 -16.84
C GLY A 85 14.69 -2.88 -16.49
N THR A 86 14.23 -2.83 -15.24
CA THR A 86 13.28 -1.80 -14.80
C THR A 86 13.98 -0.55 -14.28
N TYR A 87 15.13 -0.68 -13.64
CA TYR A 87 16.00 0.43 -13.24
C TYR A 87 17.23 0.50 -14.13
N PHE A 88 17.57 1.69 -14.56
CA PHE A 88 18.82 1.99 -15.25
C PHE A 88 19.23 3.44 -15.02
N GLU A 89 20.50 3.73 -15.27
CA GLU A 89 21.03 5.08 -15.25
C GLU A 89 21.20 5.58 -16.68
N MET A 90 20.67 6.78 -16.96
CA MET A 90 20.80 7.44 -18.26
C MET A 90 21.81 8.57 -18.18
N LEU A 91 22.93 8.43 -18.85
CA LEU A 91 23.91 9.47 -19.09
C LEU A 91 23.38 10.42 -20.17
N GLY A 92 23.39 11.72 -19.92
CA GLY A 92 22.87 12.72 -20.84
C GLY A 92 23.69 14.00 -20.85
N ASN A 93 23.86 14.57 -22.03
CA ASN A 93 24.34 15.91 -22.23
C ASN A 93 23.29 16.71 -22.99
N PHE A 94 23.03 17.93 -22.56
CA PHE A 94 21.91 18.73 -22.97
C PHE A 94 22.39 20.12 -23.38
N SER A 95 21.78 20.64 -24.46
CA SER A 95 21.96 22.03 -24.92
C SER A 95 20.62 22.74 -24.95
N PHE A 96 20.55 23.91 -24.35
CA PHE A 96 19.37 24.77 -24.37
C PHE A 96 19.67 26.00 -25.24
N GLY A 97 19.57 25.82 -26.55
CA GLY A 97 19.83 26.87 -27.52
C GLY A 97 21.29 27.32 -27.66
N ASP A 98 22.27 26.52 -27.24
CA ASP A 98 23.70 26.84 -27.30
C ASP A 98 24.37 26.11 -28.47
N TYR A 99 24.62 24.81 -28.41
CA TYR A 99 25.18 24.00 -29.47
C TYR A 99 24.13 23.08 -30.09
N PHE A 100 24.42 22.58 -31.31
CA PHE A 100 23.48 21.69 -32.01
C PHE A 100 24.18 20.43 -32.56
N LYS A 101 23.75 19.94 -33.75
CA LYS A 101 24.15 18.63 -34.30
C LYS A 101 25.65 18.40 -34.34
N ILE A 102 26.41 19.34 -34.92
CA ILE A 102 27.83 19.10 -35.21
C ILE A 102 28.67 18.91 -33.93
N GLU A 103 28.43 19.72 -32.91
CA GLU A 103 29.12 19.57 -31.62
C GLU A 103 28.70 18.28 -30.92
N ALA A 104 27.40 17.97 -30.89
CA ALA A 104 26.90 16.74 -30.26
C ALA A 104 27.51 15.50 -30.94
N ILE A 105 27.52 15.45 -32.27
CA ILE A 105 28.09 14.35 -33.06
C ILE A 105 29.62 14.25 -32.83
N THR A 106 30.32 15.38 -32.88
CA THR A 106 31.77 15.42 -32.70
C THR A 106 32.18 14.93 -31.32
N TRP A 107 31.47 15.38 -30.25
CA TRP A 107 31.81 14.98 -28.89
C TRP A 107 31.42 13.53 -28.62
N ALA A 108 30.32 13.05 -29.18
CA ALA A 108 29.95 11.64 -29.04
C ALA A 108 31.01 10.71 -29.67
N TRP A 109 31.47 11.03 -30.88
CA TRP A 109 32.53 10.27 -31.52
C TRP A 109 33.87 10.37 -30.79
N GLU A 110 34.23 11.57 -30.30
CA GLU A 110 35.43 11.80 -29.50
C GLU A 110 35.38 10.97 -28.20
N PHE A 111 34.25 10.94 -27.54
CA PHE A 111 34.09 10.18 -26.29
C PHE A 111 34.32 8.68 -26.52
N PHE A 112 33.67 8.11 -27.53
CA PHE A 112 33.84 6.68 -27.82
C PHE A 112 35.24 6.34 -28.31
N THR A 113 35.79 7.10 -29.27
CA THR A 113 37.04 6.71 -29.96
C THR A 113 38.30 7.14 -29.22
N LYS A 114 38.28 8.29 -28.49
CA LYS A 114 39.45 8.83 -27.81
C LYS A 114 39.42 8.61 -26.29
N VAL A 115 38.26 8.70 -25.62
CA VAL A 115 38.16 8.58 -24.17
C VAL A 115 37.99 7.12 -23.75
N LEU A 116 37.09 6.41 -24.43
CA LEU A 116 36.83 4.98 -24.17
C LEU A 116 37.70 4.04 -25.02
N GLU A 117 38.39 4.56 -26.00
CA GLU A 117 39.26 3.82 -26.94
C GLU A 117 38.53 2.64 -27.62
N MET A 118 37.24 2.88 -27.97
CA MET A 118 36.45 1.91 -28.71
C MET A 118 36.97 1.81 -30.17
N PRO A 119 37.06 0.62 -30.76
CA PRO A 119 37.47 0.47 -32.15
C PRO A 119 36.40 1.04 -33.09
N ALA A 120 36.80 2.00 -33.91
CA ALA A 120 35.89 2.73 -34.81
C ALA A 120 35.22 1.82 -35.86
N ASP A 121 35.91 0.73 -36.27
CA ASP A 121 35.39 -0.31 -37.16
C ASP A 121 34.27 -1.19 -36.57
N LYS A 122 33.99 -1.05 -35.29
CA LYS A 122 32.85 -1.72 -34.62
C LYS A 122 31.69 -0.74 -34.33
N LEU A 123 31.87 0.53 -34.64
CA LEU A 123 30.83 1.55 -34.42
C LEU A 123 30.01 1.76 -35.70
N TYR A 124 28.71 1.63 -35.58
CA TYR A 124 27.72 1.89 -36.63
C TYR A 124 26.83 3.06 -36.22
N VAL A 125 26.33 3.82 -37.19
CA VAL A 125 25.51 5.00 -36.91
C VAL A 125 24.22 4.94 -37.73
N SER A 126 23.10 5.19 -37.06
CA SER A 126 21.83 5.44 -37.78
C SER A 126 21.48 6.92 -37.76
N VAL A 127 20.77 7.35 -38.78
CA VAL A 127 20.17 8.71 -38.90
C VAL A 127 18.74 8.60 -39.40
N PHE A 128 17.92 9.58 -39.05
CA PHE A 128 16.58 9.69 -39.61
C PHE A 128 16.63 9.77 -41.12
N GLU A 129 15.77 9.05 -41.84
CA GLU A 129 15.81 8.88 -43.29
C GLU A 129 15.86 10.17 -44.08
N ASN A 130 15.27 11.26 -43.57
CA ASN A 130 15.19 12.58 -44.17
C ASN A 130 16.18 13.60 -43.55
N ASP A 131 17.12 13.18 -42.68
CA ASP A 131 18.13 14.08 -42.12
C ASP A 131 19.47 13.98 -42.85
N ASP A 132 19.50 14.53 -44.03
CA ASP A 132 20.71 14.59 -44.88
C ASP A 132 21.83 15.39 -44.21
N GLU A 133 21.51 16.40 -43.41
CA GLU A 133 22.48 17.21 -42.68
C GLU A 133 23.27 16.35 -41.68
N ALA A 134 22.59 15.54 -40.86
CA ALA A 134 23.25 14.65 -39.94
C ALA A 134 24.08 13.57 -40.65
N TYR A 135 23.55 12.99 -41.75
CA TYR A 135 24.28 12.04 -42.57
C TYR A 135 25.59 12.63 -43.14
N ASP A 136 25.54 13.84 -43.65
CA ASP A 136 26.73 14.55 -44.20
C ASP A 136 27.72 14.90 -43.08
N MET A 137 27.27 15.27 -41.90
CA MET A 137 28.14 15.50 -40.75
C MET A 137 28.91 14.23 -40.37
N TRP A 138 28.23 13.09 -40.25
CA TRP A 138 28.88 11.82 -39.92
C TRP A 138 29.88 11.35 -40.97
N THR A 139 29.51 11.42 -42.25
CA THR A 139 30.36 10.88 -43.33
C THR A 139 31.46 11.82 -43.74
N LYS A 140 31.17 13.13 -43.94
CA LYS A 140 32.12 14.10 -44.51
C LYS A 140 32.96 14.84 -43.46
N GLN A 141 32.41 15.04 -42.22
CA GLN A 141 33.14 15.81 -41.19
C GLN A 141 33.80 14.90 -40.18
N ILE A 142 33.09 13.89 -39.71
CA ILE A 142 33.63 12.91 -38.76
C ILE A 142 34.43 11.82 -39.48
N GLY A 143 34.01 11.41 -40.67
CA GLY A 143 34.70 10.39 -41.49
C GLY A 143 34.25 8.99 -41.21
N VAL A 144 33.02 8.78 -40.72
CA VAL A 144 32.43 7.45 -40.61
C VAL A 144 32.23 6.86 -41.98
N ALA A 145 32.65 5.62 -42.23
CA ALA A 145 32.52 4.93 -43.48
C ALA A 145 31.04 4.77 -43.89
N GLU A 146 30.71 4.93 -45.17
CA GLU A 146 29.32 4.86 -45.64
C GLU A 146 28.67 3.50 -45.38
N ASP A 147 29.42 2.40 -45.34
CA ASP A 147 28.96 1.06 -45.04
C ASP A 147 28.68 0.82 -43.51
N HIS A 148 29.08 1.80 -42.67
CA HIS A 148 28.73 1.85 -41.25
C HIS A 148 27.55 2.80 -40.99
N MET A 149 26.95 3.41 -42.03
CA MET A 149 25.82 4.32 -41.92
C MET A 149 24.53 3.65 -42.36
N VAL A 150 23.46 3.87 -41.57
CA VAL A 150 22.12 3.35 -41.87
C VAL A 150 21.09 4.47 -41.77
N ARG A 151 20.14 4.51 -42.69
CA ARG A 151 18.98 5.39 -42.63
C ARG A 151 17.78 4.62 -42.16
N LEU A 152 17.17 5.05 -41.05
CA LEU A 152 16.00 4.39 -40.45
C LEU A 152 14.78 5.35 -40.46
N GLY A 153 13.61 4.77 -40.37
CA GLY A 153 12.36 5.50 -40.42
C GLY A 153 12.01 6.23 -39.13
N ARG A 154 10.77 6.73 -39.11
CA ARG A 154 10.27 7.51 -37.98
C ARG A 154 10.17 6.68 -36.68
N GLU A 155 9.91 5.38 -36.79
CA GLU A 155 9.78 4.49 -35.61
C GLU A 155 11.09 4.37 -34.85
N ASP A 156 12.25 4.45 -35.54
CA ASP A 156 13.56 4.24 -34.92
C ASP A 156 14.30 5.57 -34.70
N ASN A 157 14.34 6.46 -35.70
CA ASN A 157 15.17 7.67 -35.65
C ASN A 157 14.41 8.99 -35.59
N PHE A 158 13.21 9.02 -35.02
CA PHE A 158 12.51 10.25 -34.69
C PHE A 158 11.95 10.12 -33.25
N TRP A 159 12.53 10.89 -32.33
CA TRP A 159 12.13 10.82 -30.94
C TRP A 159 10.97 11.76 -30.64
N GLU A 160 9.88 11.22 -30.08
CA GLU A 160 8.73 11.96 -29.56
C GLU A 160 8.07 11.22 -28.40
N HIS A 161 7.54 11.95 -27.43
CA HIS A 161 6.82 11.37 -26.31
C HIS A 161 5.65 12.26 -25.91
N GLY A 162 4.47 11.94 -26.44
CA GLY A 162 3.26 12.73 -26.24
C GLY A 162 3.39 14.16 -26.75
N SER A 163 3.11 15.15 -25.91
CA SER A 163 3.31 16.57 -26.23
C SER A 163 4.64 17.07 -25.69
N GLY A 164 5.30 17.96 -26.46
CA GLY A 164 6.53 18.63 -26.06
C GLY A 164 7.67 18.51 -27.07
N PRO A 165 8.92 18.79 -26.65
CA PRO A 165 10.08 18.79 -27.51
C PRO A 165 10.29 17.45 -28.22
N CYS A 166 10.55 17.50 -29.53
CA CYS A 166 10.76 16.30 -30.34
C CYS A 166 11.64 16.64 -31.57
N GLY A 167 12.12 15.60 -32.24
CA GLY A 167 12.90 15.78 -33.44
C GLY A 167 13.58 14.52 -33.96
N PRO A 168 14.26 14.61 -35.14
CA PRO A 168 15.06 13.50 -35.62
C PRO A 168 16.18 13.17 -34.65
N CYS A 169 16.62 11.92 -34.69
CA CYS A 169 17.74 11.49 -33.86
C CYS A 169 18.75 10.67 -34.66
N SER A 170 19.94 10.55 -34.10
CA SER A 170 21.01 9.69 -34.59
C SER A 170 21.49 8.78 -33.49
N GLU A 171 21.56 7.51 -33.79
CA GLU A 171 21.96 6.52 -32.78
C GLU A 171 23.31 5.88 -33.14
N ILE A 172 24.08 5.59 -32.10
CA ILE A 172 25.38 4.94 -32.24
C ILE A 172 25.27 3.53 -31.70
N TYR A 173 25.61 2.55 -32.55
CA TYR A 173 25.55 1.13 -32.26
C TYR A 173 26.95 0.55 -32.18
N PHE A 174 27.09 -0.49 -31.32
CA PHE A 174 28.32 -1.29 -31.27
C PHE A 174 28.07 -2.69 -31.82
N ASP A 175 28.87 -3.14 -32.80
CA ASP A 175 28.83 -4.50 -33.33
C ASP A 175 29.59 -5.45 -32.41
N ARG A 176 28.83 -6.32 -31.74
CA ARG A 176 29.35 -7.34 -30.80
C ARG A 176 29.91 -8.58 -31.55
N GLY A 177 29.74 -8.65 -32.84
CA GLY A 177 30.18 -9.73 -33.69
C GLY A 177 29.05 -10.65 -34.18
N PRO A 178 29.28 -11.35 -35.30
CA PRO A 178 28.29 -12.19 -35.95
C PRO A 178 27.77 -13.34 -35.07
N GLU A 179 28.57 -13.77 -34.08
CA GLU A 179 28.20 -14.82 -33.12
C GLU A 179 27.04 -14.41 -32.18
N LYS A 180 26.79 -13.10 -32.02
CA LYS A 180 25.67 -12.55 -31.26
C LYS A 180 24.46 -12.21 -32.15
N GLY A 181 24.58 -12.42 -33.46
CA GLY A 181 23.54 -12.11 -34.45
C GLY A 181 22.43 -13.14 -34.50
N CYS A 182 21.33 -12.81 -35.21
CA CYS A 182 20.20 -13.70 -35.42
C CYS A 182 20.49 -14.88 -36.38
N GLY A 183 21.70 -15.00 -36.92
CA GLY A 183 22.10 -16.01 -37.89
C GLY A 183 21.52 -15.84 -39.29
N LYS A 184 20.77 -14.77 -39.56
CA LYS A 184 20.23 -14.45 -40.89
C LYS A 184 21.26 -13.72 -41.73
N PRO A 185 21.30 -13.94 -43.07
CA PRO A 185 22.23 -13.29 -43.95
C PRO A 185 22.06 -11.77 -44.02
N ASP A 186 20.87 -11.29 -43.77
CA ASP A 186 20.43 -9.89 -43.79
C ASP A 186 20.47 -9.22 -42.39
N CYS A 187 21.24 -9.75 -41.45
CA CYS A 187 21.43 -9.15 -40.13
C CYS A 187 22.11 -7.77 -40.25
N HIS A 188 21.41 -6.71 -39.82
CA HIS A 188 21.83 -5.32 -39.97
C HIS A 188 21.50 -4.50 -38.72
N VAL A 189 21.94 -3.24 -38.69
CA VAL A 189 21.53 -2.27 -37.63
C VAL A 189 20.01 -2.05 -37.71
N GLY A 190 19.33 -2.12 -36.57
CA GLY A 190 17.85 -2.15 -36.49
C GLY A 190 17.26 -3.57 -36.43
N CYS A 191 18.08 -4.64 -36.61
CA CYS A 191 17.64 -6.00 -36.35
C CYS A 191 17.41 -6.22 -34.85
N ASP A 192 16.30 -6.90 -34.49
CA ASP A 192 15.95 -7.20 -33.10
C ASP A 192 16.78 -8.38 -32.52
N CYS A 193 18.10 -8.34 -32.70
CA CYS A 193 19.06 -9.31 -32.15
C CYS A 193 20.14 -8.60 -31.32
N ASP A 194 21.00 -9.39 -30.65
CA ASP A 194 21.99 -8.86 -29.71
C ASP A 194 23.35 -8.52 -30.37
N ARG A 195 23.43 -8.50 -31.71
CA ARG A 195 24.65 -8.15 -32.43
C ARG A 195 24.92 -6.65 -32.42
N TYR A 196 23.99 -5.84 -32.95
CA TYR A 196 24.11 -4.39 -33.01
C TYR A 196 23.38 -3.79 -31.80
N VAL A 197 24.16 -3.42 -30.79
CA VAL A 197 23.58 -2.83 -29.57
C VAL A 197 23.62 -1.33 -29.67
N GLU A 198 22.43 -0.68 -29.68
CA GLU A 198 22.35 0.78 -29.53
C GLU A 198 22.95 1.16 -28.17
N VAL A 199 23.99 1.99 -28.21
CA VAL A 199 24.69 2.47 -27.01
C VAL A 199 24.29 3.90 -26.69
N TRP A 200 24.14 4.77 -27.68
CA TRP A 200 23.86 6.20 -27.47
C TRP A 200 22.86 6.73 -28.47
N ASN A 201 21.84 7.46 -28.01
CA ASN A 201 20.90 8.18 -28.84
C ASN A 201 21.13 9.70 -28.73
N LEU A 202 21.31 10.40 -29.86
CA LEU A 202 21.49 11.84 -29.98
C LEU A 202 20.22 12.44 -30.59
N VAL A 203 19.36 13.08 -29.79
CA VAL A 203 18.11 13.69 -30.25
C VAL A 203 18.31 15.15 -30.57
N PHE A 204 17.96 15.54 -31.77
CA PHE A 204 18.02 16.90 -32.25
C PHE A 204 16.65 17.57 -32.09
N SER A 205 16.36 18.03 -30.89
CA SER A 205 15.07 18.61 -30.52
C SER A 205 14.88 19.97 -31.21
N GLN A 206 14.15 19.98 -32.33
CA GLN A 206 13.90 21.17 -33.13
C GLN A 206 12.42 21.48 -33.33
N PHE A 207 11.51 20.57 -32.88
CA PHE A 207 10.07 20.75 -32.96
C PHE A 207 9.44 20.62 -31.57
N ASP A 208 8.28 21.29 -31.40
CA ASP A 208 7.36 21.12 -30.29
C ASP A 208 6.08 20.43 -30.81
N SER A 209 5.74 19.29 -30.27
CA SER A 209 4.58 18.48 -30.64
C SER A 209 3.39 18.80 -29.73
N ASP A 210 2.19 18.96 -30.30
CA ASP A 210 0.94 19.08 -29.52
C ASP A 210 0.37 17.73 -29.05
N GLY A 211 1.02 16.62 -29.41
CA GLY A 211 0.58 15.26 -29.14
C GLY A 211 -0.51 14.72 -30.08
N ASN A 212 -0.95 15.53 -31.08
CA ASN A 212 -1.97 15.16 -32.06
C ASN A 212 -1.41 15.08 -33.49
N GLY A 213 -0.08 15.07 -33.64
CA GLY A 213 0.60 14.97 -34.90
C GLY A 213 0.90 16.34 -35.57
N HIS A 214 0.71 17.46 -34.86
CA HIS A 214 1.13 18.76 -35.33
C HIS A 214 2.45 19.15 -34.67
N TYR A 215 3.39 19.65 -35.48
CA TYR A 215 4.75 20.02 -35.08
C TYR A 215 4.99 21.48 -35.37
N THR A 216 5.41 22.23 -34.37
CA THR A 216 5.83 23.62 -34.51
C THR A 216 7.34 23.69 -34.38
N GLU A 217 8.04 24.38 -35.29
CA GLU A 217 9.49 24.55 -35.15
C GLU A 217 9.79 25.41 -33.92
N MET A 218 10.75 24.96 -33.10
CA MET A 218 11.15 25.67 -31.88
C MET A 218 12.01 26.89 -32.23
N GLU A 219 11.83 27.97 -31.47
CA GLU A 219 12.63 29.20 -31.62
C GLU A 219 14.13 28.93 -31.43
N HIS A 220 14.46 28.06 -30.48
CA HIS A 220 15.82 27.60 -30.20
C HIS A 220 15.92 26.10 -30.36
N LYS A 221 16.86 25.65 -31.20
CA LYS A 221 17.16 24.23 -31.36
C LYS A 221 17.94 23.73 -30.16
N ASN A 222 17.61 22.55 -29.67
CA ASN A 222 18.15 21.97 -28.45
C ASN A 222 18.78 20.60 -28.74
N ILE A 223 19.66 20.17 -27.85
CA ILE A 223 20.21 18.82 -27.85
C ILE A 223 19.72 18.09 -26.60
N ASP A 224 19.17 16.90 -26.80
CA ASP A 224 18.86 15.89 -25.79
C ASP A 224 19.63 14.63 -26.16
N THR A 225 20.39 14.06 -25.23
CA THR A 225 21.05 12.79 -25.49
C THR A 225 20.76 11.79 -24.37
N GLY A 226 20.71 10.51 -24.74
CA GLY A 226 20.49 9.44 -23.79
C GLY A 226 21.36 8.22 -24.06
N MET A 227 22.23 7.87 -23.10
CA MET A 227 23.08 6.68 -23.14
C MET A 227 22.84 5.87 -21.87
N GLY A 228 22.39 4.62 -22.02
CA GLY A 228 22.24 3.70 -20.89
C GLY A 228 23.60 3.29 -20.31
N LEU A 229 23.87 3.66 -19.05
CA LEU A 229 25.15 3.38 -18.41
C LEU A 229 25.43 1.88 -18.31
N GLU A 230 24.46 1.07 -17.92
CA GLU A 230 24.60 -0.38 -17.85
C GLU A 230 24.81 -1.00 -19.25
N ARG A 231 24.17 -0.44 -20.28
CA ARG A 231 24.34 -0.90 -21.65
C ARG A 231 25.76 -0.60 -22.15
N LEU A 232 26.26 0.61 -21.90
CA LEU A 232 27.66 0.98 -22.17
C LEU A 232 28.62 0.05 -21.41
N ALA A 233 28.35 -0.23 -20.12
CA ALA A 233 29.18 -1.11 -19.31
C ALA A 233 29.19 -2.54 -19.86
N CYS A 234 28.08 -3.09 -20.35
CA CYS A 234 28.07 -4.40 -21.01
C CYS A 234 29.06 -4.47 -22.15
N VAL A 235 29.08 -3.45 -23.00
CA VAL A 235 30.01 -3.38 -24.13
C VAL A 235 31.45 -3.27 -23.65
N MET A 236 31.75 -2.38 -22.68
CA MET A 236 33.11 -2.15 -22.20
C MET A 236 33.68 -3.30 -21.38
N GLN A 237 32.83 -4.04 -20.69
CA GLN A 237 33.23 -5.23 -19.90
C GLN A 237 33.19 -6.50 -20.73
N GLY A 238 32.62 -6.48 -21.96
CA GLY A 238 32.54 -7.63 -22.84
C GLY A 238 31.64 -8.75 -22.30
N VAL A 239 30.57 -8.38 -21.56
CA VAL A 239 29.62 -9.32 -20.98
C VAL A 239 28.35 -9.42 -21.83
N ASP A 240 27.59 -10.51 -21.65
CA ASP A 240 26.48 -10.85 -22.53
C ASP A 240 25.20 -10.10 -22.23
N ASN A 241 24.96 -9.74 -20.99
CA ASN A 241 23.74 -9.07 -20.55
C ASN A 241 24.02 -8.07 -19.42
N LEU A 242 23.07 -7.17 -19.19
CA LEU A 242 23.16 -6.13 -18.16
C LEU A 242 23.30 -6.67 -16.72
N PHE A 243 22.93 -7.94 -16.48
CA PHE A 243 23.02 -8.55 -15.16
C PHE A 243 24.44 -9.06 -14.84
N GLU A 244 25.32 -9.07 -15.83
CA GLU A 244 26.72 -9.50 -15.70
C GLU A 244 27.69 -8.33 -15.52
N VAL A 245 27.23 -7.08 -15.63
CA VAL A 245 28.07 -5.91 -15.31
C VAL A 245 28.46 -5.91 -13.82
N ASP A 246 29.64 -5.42 -13.51
CA ASP A 246 30.31 -5.55 -12.21
C ASP A 246 29.40 -5.25 -11.00
N THR A 247 28.79 -4.07 -10.94
CA THR A 247 27.94 -3.66 -9.81
C THR A 247 26.67 -4.51 -9.68
N VAL A 248 26.05 -4.86 -10.81
CA VAL A 248 24.82 -5.69 -10.84
C VAL A 248 25.13 -7.12 -10.48
N GLN A 249 26.26 -7.64 -10.99
CA GLN A 249 26.74 -9.00 -10.69
C GLN A 249 27.06 -9.19 -9.20
N ASN A 250 27.56 -8.15 -8.51
CA ASN A 250 27.82 -8.22 -7.07
C ASN A 250 26.53 -8.36 -6.27
N ILE A 251 25.46 -7.69 -6.69
CA ILE A 251 24.11 -7.84 -6.09
C ILE A 251 23.60 -9.26 -6.33
N MET A 252 23.71 -9.77 -7.57
CA MET A 252 23.28 -11.13 -7.91
C MET A 252 24.05 -12.18 -7.09
N LYS A 253 25.36 -12.05 -6.95
CA LYS A 253 26.17 -12.95 -6.11
C LYS A 253 25.72 -12.97 -4.66
N HIS A 254 25.19 -11.85 -4.14
CA HIS A 254 24.60 -11.84 -2.80
C HIS A 254 23.33 -12.70 -2.74
N VAL A 255 22.43 -12.56 -3.73
CA VAL A 255 21.24 -13.41 -3.83
C VAL A 255 21.60 -14.89 -3.98
N CYS A 256 22.60 -15.22 -4.82
CA CYS A 256 23.10 -16.59 -4.99
C CYS A 256 23.56 -17.21 -3.64
N ARG A 257 24.29 -16.45 -2.82
CA ARG A 257 24.74 -16.92 -1.48
C ARG A 257 23.58 -17.20 -0.54
N ILE A 258 22.54 -16.33 -0.55
CA ILE A 258 21.35 -16.53 0.29
C ILE A 258 20.57 -17.76 -0.16
N ALA A 259 20.41 -17.96 -1.47
CA ALA A 259 19.67 -19.08 -2.05
C ALA A 259 20.45 -20.41 -2.07
N GLY A 260 21.79 -20.36 -1.99
CA GLY A 260 22.66 -21.54 -2.14
C GLY A 260 22.70 -22.07 -3.57
N VAL A 261 22.57 -21.19 -4.59
CA VAL A 261 22.56 -21.51 -6.01
C VAL A 261 23.67 -20.78 -6.75
N THR A 262 24.02 -21.25 -7.94
CA THR A 262 25.02 -20.65 -8.82
C THR A 262 24.34 -20.12 -10.09
N TYR A 263 24.78 -18.95 -10.56
CA TYR A 263 24.31 -18.37 -11.83
C TYR A 263 24.95 -19.09 -13.03
N ASN A 264 24.21 -19.23 -14.13
CA ASN A 264 24.59 -19.95 -15.36
C ASN A 264 24.61 -21.49 -15.22
N GLU A 265 23.85 -22.07 -14.29
CA GLU A 265 23.69 -23.52 -14.16
C GLU A 265 22.31 -24.01 -14.61
N ASP A 266 21.25 -23.20 -14.45
CA ASP A 266 19.87 -23.56 -14.82
C ASP A 266 19.08 -22.31 -15.25
N ASP A 267 18.51 -22.33 -16.44
CA ASP A 267 17.80 -21.20 -17.06
C ASP A 267 16.69 -20.60 -16.17
N LYS A 268 15.96 -21.44 -15.45
CA LYS A 268 14.86 -20.96 -14.56
C LYS A 268 15.42 -20.26 -13.34
N THR A 269 16.48 -20.80 -12.78
CA THR A 269 17.20 -20.19 -11.65
C THR A 269 17.83 -18.88 -12.09
N ASP A 270 18.41 -18.82 -13.28
CA ASP A 270 19.03 -17.61 -13.83
C ASP A 270 18.01 -16.49 -14.06
N VAL A 271 16.85 -16.83 -14.64
CA VAL A 271 15.73 -15.86 -14.77
C VAL A 271 15.32 -15.33 -13.40
N ALA A 272 15.18 -16.21 -12.40
CA ALA A 272 14.81 -15.79 -11.06
C ALA A 272 15.86 -14.85 -10.43
N LEU A 273 17.14 -15.18 -10.56
CA LEU A 273 18.24 -14.35 -10.04
C LEU A 273 18.27 -12.97 -10.70
N ARG A 274 18.07 -12.90 -12.03
CA ARG A 274 18.00 -11.64 -12.79
C ARG A 274 16.82 -10.78 -12.33
N VAL A 275 15.63 -11.37 -12.21
CA VAL A 275 14.42 -10.67 -11.74
C VAL A 275 14.61 -10.11 -10.33
N ILE A 276 15.10 -10.92 -9.39
CA ILE A 276 15.35 -10.47 -8.02
C ILE A 276 16.34 -9.31 -8.00
N THR A 277 17.44 -9.43 -8.74
CA THR A 277 18.50 -8.41 -8.81
C THR A 277 18.02 -7.10 -9.39
N ASP A 278 17.27 -7.12 -10.49
CA ASP A 278 16.68 -5.94 -11.10
C ASP A 278 15.70 -5.25 -10.15
N HIS A 279 14.77 -6.02 -9.62
CA HIS A 279 13.67 -5.47 -8.84
C HIS A 279 14.14 -4.92 -7.49
N ILE A 280 15.14 -5.53 -6.86
CA ILE A 280 15.67 -4.98 -5.60
C ILE A 280 16.48 -3.69 -5.84
N ARG A 281 17.17 -3.54 -6.98
CA ARG A 281 17.77 -2.27 -7.39
C ARG A 281 16.68 -1.20 -7.52
N SER A 282 15.68 -1.45 -8.34
CA SER A 282 14.56 -0.53 -8.60
C SER A 282 13.89 -0.08 -7.31
N THR A 283 13.54 -1.01 -6.45
CA THR A 283 12.82 -0.73 -5.21
C THR A 283 13.67 0.03 -4.20
N THR A 284 14.98 -0.26 -4.12
CA THR A 284 15.91 0.48 -3.25
C THR A 284 15.97 1.95 -3.64
N PHE A 285 16.11 2.27 -4.92
CA PHE A 285 16.13 3.65 -5.40
C PHE A 285 14.77 4.35 -5.29
N MET A 286 13.69 3.66 -5.59
CA MET A 286 12.33 4.22 -5.44
C MET A 286 12.04 4.61 -3.98
N ILE A 287 12.38 3.74 -3.02
CA ILE A 287 12.19 4.03 -1.58
C ILE A 287 13.15 5.13 -1.14
N GLY A 288 14.41 5.12 -1.61
CA GLY A 288 15.38 6.18 -1.36
C GLY A 288 14.88 7.57 -1.79
N ASP A 289 14.11 7.64 -2.86
CA ASP A 289 13.47 8.86 -3.37
C ASP A 289 12.10 9.16 -2.74
N GLY A 290 11.65 8.36 -1.76
CA GLY A 290 10.44 8.61 -0.97
C GLY A 290 9.17 7.93 -1.49
N VAL A 291 9.27 6.98 -2.43
CA VAL A 291 8.10 6.18 -2.83
C VAL A 291 7.78 5.15 -1.75
N MET A 292 6.51 5.11 -1.34
CA MET A 292 6.00 4.15 -0.36
C MET A 292 5.14 3.08 -1.04
N PRO A 293 5.17 1.81 -0.58
CA PRO A 293 4.28 0.77 -1.08
C PRO A 293 2.81 1.13 -0.88
N SER A 294 2.01 1.09 -1.95
CA SER A 294 0.57 1.37 -1.89
C SER A 294 -0.20 0.56 -2.92
N ASN A 295 -1.54 0.71 -2.93
CA ASN A 295 -2.42 0.01 -3.88
C ASN A 295 -2.67 0.76 -5.19
N ALA A 296 -2.09 1.95 -5.36
CA ALA A 296 -2.30 2.78 -6.54
C ALA A 296 -1.04 3.58 -6.90
N GLY A 297 -0.98 4.05 -8.15
CA GLY A 297 0.07 4.93 -8.63
C GLY A 297 1.47 4.33 -8.49
N ARG A 298 2.46 5.17 -8.19
CA ARG A 298 3.87 4.77 -8.09
C ARG A 298 4.16 3.79 -6.97
N GLY A 299 3.40 3.86 -5.88
CA GLY A 299 3.52 2.90 -4.77
C GLY A 299 3.03 1.50 -5.14
N TYR A 300 2.08 1.38 -6.06
CA TYR A 300 1.69 0.09 -6.64
C TYR A 300 2.81 -0.52 -7.48
N VAL A 301 3.51 0.29 -8.29
CA VAL A 301 4.67 -0.16 -9.06
C VAL A 301 5.76 -0.71 -8.13
N LEU A 302 6.10 0.04 -7.08
CA LEU A 302 7.06 -0.40 -6.06
C LEU A 302 6.65 -1.74 -5.42
N ARG A 303 5.40 -1.85 -5.02
CA ARG A 303 4.86 -3.07 -4.40
C ARG A 303 4.88 -4.26 -5.37
N ARG A 304 4.53 -4.05 -6.63
CA ARG A 304 4.57 -5.07 -7.68
C ARG A 304 5.99 -5.63 -7.85
N LEU A 305 7.00 -4.76 -7.94
CA LEU A 305 8.41 -5.15 -8.06
C LEU A 305 8.88 -5.96 -6.84
N LEU A 306 8.62 -5.48 -5.61
CA LEU A 306 9.00 -6.18 -4.38
C LEU A 306 8.36 -7.57 -4.28
N ARG A 307 7.05 -7.67 -4.54
CA ARG A 307 6.32 -8.93 -4.45
C ARG A 307 6.76 -9.92 -5.53
N ARG A 308 7.07 -9.41 -6.73
CA ARG A 308 7.61 -10.23 -7.80
C ARG A 308 9.00 -10.77 -7.43
N ALA A 309 9.89 -9.95 -6.90
CA ALA A 309 11.19 -10.39 -6.39
C ALA A 309 11.06 -11.44 -5.27
N ALA A 310 10.19 -11.24 -4.30
CA ALA A 310 9.94 -12.18 -3.23
C ALA A 310 9.40 -13.53 -3.73
N ARG A 311 8.49 -13.51 -4.73
CA ARG A 311 8.02 -14.73 -5.39
C ARG A 311 9.16 -15.51 -6.05
N TYR A 312 9.98 -14.84 -6.84
CA TYR A 312 11.11 -15.48 -7.49
C TYR A 312 12.13 -16.04 -6.48
N GLY A 313 12.31 -15.37 -5.34
CA GLY A 313 13.08 -15.92 -4.23
C GLY A 313 12.53 -17.26 -3.73
N ARG A 314 11.21 -17.39 -3.61
CA ARG A 314 10.58 -18.67 -3.23
C ARG A 314 10.76 -19.75 -4.28
N LEU A 315 10.72 -19.42 -5.58
CA LEU A 315 10.95 -20.38 -6.65
C LEU A 315 12.35 -20.99 -6.61
N ILE A 316 13.36 -20.24 -6.13
CA ILE A 316 14.73 -20.73 -5.93
C ILE A 316 15.01 -21.21 -4.49
N GLY A 317 13.94 -21.45 -3.68
CA GLY A 317 14.03 -22.12 -2.39
C GLY A 317 14.21 -21.23 -1.17
N ILE A 318 14.20 -19.90 -1.29
CA ILE A 318 14.30 -18.97 -0.16
C ILE A 318 12.93 -18.86 0.55
N LYS A 319 12.85 -19.36 1.79
CA LYS A 319 11.58 -19.43 2.55
C LYS A 319 11.36 -18.25 3.51
N LYS A 320 12.42 -17.53 3.87
CA LYS A 320 12.37 -16.39 4.80
C LYS A 320 12.48 -15.07 4.04
N PRO A 321 12.00 -13.95 4.60
CA PRO A 321 12.32 -12.63 4.08
C PRO A 321 13.83 -12.44 3.96
N PHE A 322 14.29 -11.91 2.84
CA PHE A 322 15.72 -11.79 2.51
C PHE A 322 16.06 -10.52 1.71
N LEU A 323 15.09 -9.93 1.03
CA LEU A 323 15.34 -8.78 0.15
C LEU A 323 15.95 -7.61 0.90
N TYR A 324 15.57 -7.41 2.17
CA TYR A 324 16.12 -6.35 3.02
C TYR A 324 17.64 -6.49 3.27
N GLU A 325 18.18 -7.71 3.21
CA GLU A 325 19.64 -7.95 3.32
C GLU A 325 20.32 -7.52 2.02
N VAL A 326 19.72 -7.83 0.87
CA VAL A 326 20.27 -7.50 -0.46
C VAL A 326 20.30 -5.98 -0.69
N VAL A 327 19.38 -5.21 -0.09
CA VAL A 327 19.40 -3.72 -0.10
C VAL A 327 20.78 -3.17 0.29
N GLU A 328 21.46 -3.78 1.26
CA GLU A 328 22.77 -3.31 1.71
C GLU A 328 23.82 -3.35 0.59
N THR A 329 23.80 -4.41 -0.22
CA THR A 329 24.70 -4.52 -1.36
C THR A 329 24.33 -3.52 -2.46
N VAL A 330 23.03 -3.31 -2.73
CA VAL A 330 22.62 -2.29 -3.68
C VAL A 330 23.12 -0.90 -3.27
N ILE A 331 22.99 -0.55 -2.01
CA ILE A 331 23.46 0.73 -1.47
C ILE A 331 24.99 0.82 -1.58
N HIS A 332 25.71 -0.24 -1.17
CA HIS A 332 27.16 -0.27 -1.23
C HIS A 332 27.72 -0.04 -2.64
N GLU A 333 27.16 -0.74 -3.64
CA GLU A 333 27.62 -0.65 -5.04
C GLU A 333 27.34 0.73 -5.67
N ASN A 334 26.42 1.51 -5.11
CA ASN A 334 25.99 2.80 -5.63
C ASN A 334 26.35 4.00 -4.73
N ALA A 335 26.97 3.77 -3.57
CA ALA A 335 27.23 4.79 -2.55
C ALA A 335 28.09 5.97 -3.06
N SER A 336 29.00 5.73 -4.01
CA SER A 336 29.83 6.79 -4.59
C SER A 336 29.08 7.81 -5.42
N ALA A 337 27.98 7.39 -6.09
CA ALA A 337 27.15 8.25 -6.91
C ALA A 337 25.91 8.77 -6.18
N TYR A 338 25.42 8.01 -5.18
CA TYR A 338 24.18 8.26 -4.47
C TYR A 338 24.38 8.10 -2.94
N PRO A 339 25.17 8.98 -2.30
CA PRO A 339 25.49 8.88 -0.86
C PRO A 339 24.24 8.97 0.03
N GLU A 340 23.15 9.63 -0.44
CA GLU A 340 21.88 9.72 0.25
C GLU A 340 21.21 8.36 0.53
N LEU A 341 21.57 7.32 -0.21
CA LEU A 341 21.07 5.96 0.05
C LEU A 341 21.65 5.38 1.35
N GLU A 342 22.92 5.68 1.65
CA GLU A 342 23.55 5.23 2.91
C GLU A 342 22.91 5.92 4.12
N GLU A 343 22.59 7.22 4.01
CA GLU A 343 21.89 7.96 5.05
C GLU A 343 20.50 7.37 5.35
N LYS A 344 19.81 6.86 4.32
CA LYS A 344 18.46 6.29 4.40
C LYS A 344 18.44 4.76 4.53
N LYS A 345 19.59 4.11 4.68
CA LYS A 345 19.73 2.65 4.67
C LYS A 345 18.80 1.92 5.64
N ALA A 346 18.76 2.36 6.89
CA ALA A 346 17.91 1.75 7.91
C ALA A 346 16.42 1.83 7.54
N TYR A 347 16.01 2.98 6.99
CA TYR A 347 14.67 3.25 6.52
C TYR A 347 14.28 2.37 5.32
N ILE A 348 15.13 2.31 4.29
CA ILE A 348 14.91 1.50 3.08
C ILE A 348 14.77 0.02 3.46
N ARG A 349 15.69 -0.49 4.27
CA ARG A 349 15.66 -1.88 4.77
C ARG A 349 14.37 -2.20 5.50
N LYS A 350 13.92 -1.32 6.38
CA LYS A 350 12.70 -1.51 7.18
C LYS A 350 11.45 -1.63 6.29
N ILE A 351 11.32 -0.76 5.29
CA ILE A 351 10.17 -0.80 4.36
C ILE A 351 10.16 -2.11 3.56
N VAL A 352 11.32 -2.50 3.00
CA VAL A 352 11.45 -3.75 2.23
C VAL A 352 11.11 -4.95 3.11
N GLU A 353 11.64 -5.01 4.32
CA GLU A 353 11.39 -6.09 5.27
C GLU A 353 9.91 -6.23 5.64
N GLU A 354 9.25 -5.11 5.95
CA GLU A 354 7.83 -5.12 6.36
C GLU A 354 6.89 -5.46 5.20
N GLU A 355 7.14 -4.97 3.98
CA GLU A 355 6.33 -5.34 2.81
C GLU A 355 6.53 -6.82 2.45
N GLU A 356 7.78 -7.34 2.54
CA GLU A 356 8.08 -8.74 2.30
C GLU A 356 7.43 -9.66 3.35
N LYS A 357 7.50 -9.30 4.65
CA LYS A 357 6.80 -10.02 5.73
C LYS A 357 5.29 -10.01 5.56
N THR A 358 4.73 -8.87 5.16
CA THR A 358 3.29 -8.73 4.91
C THR A 358 2.85 -9.60 3.74
N PHE A 359 3.63 -9.60 2.67
CA PHE A 359 3.38 -10.46 1.50
C PHE A 359 3.51 -11.94 1.86
N ALA A 360 4.52 -12.33 2.65
CA ALA A 360 4.71 -13.72 3.08
C ALA A 360 3.50 -14.30 3.84
N LYS A 361 2.76 -13.46 4.62
CA LYS A 361 1.55 -13.89 5.34
C LYS A 361 0.36 -14.17 4.41
N THR A 362 0.29 -13.49 3.27
CA THR A 362 -0.84 -13.57 2.34
C THR A 362 -0.56 -14.48 1.16
N VAL A 363 0.72 -14.58 0.76
CA VAL A 363 1.13 -15.29 -0.46
C VAL A 363 0.81 -16.77 -0.40
N ASP A 364 1.05 -17.44 0.72
CA ASP A 364 0.81 -18.89 0.83
C ASP A 364 -0.67 -19.23 0.63
N LYS A 365 -1.58 -18.47 1.26
CA LYS A 365 -3.03 -18.62 1.06
C LYS A 365 -3.48 -18.26 -0.36
N GLY A 366 -2.89 -17.23 -0.95
CA GLY A 366 -3.16 -16.82 -2.32
C GLY A 366 -2.73 -17.90 -3.33
N PHE A 367 -1.56 -18.49 -3.14
CA PHE A 367 -1.07 -19.61 -3.97
C PHE A 367 -1.95 -20.86 -3.85
N ASP A 368 -2.33 -21.25 -2.63
CA ASP A 368 -3.20 -22.41 -2.41
C ASP A 368 -4.55 -22.21 -3.12
N LEU A 369 -5.12 -21.01 -3.01
CA LEU A 369 -6.39 -20.70 -3.67
C LEU A 369 -6.25 -20.68 -5.19
N LEU A 370 -5.23 -20.01 -5.73
CA LEU A 370 -4.96 -19.95 -7.18
C LEU A 370 -4.68 -21.34 -7.75
N SER A 371 -3.89 -22.16 -7.07
CA SER A 371 -3.62 -23.54 -7.45
C SER A 371 -4.90 -24.38 -7.48
N GLY A 372 -5.80 -24.19 -6.51
CA GLY A 372 -7.12 -24.80 -6.50
C GLY A 372 -7.97 -24.38 -7.69
N ILE A 373 -8.00 -23.07 -8.01
CA ILE A 373 -8.73 -22.54 -9.18
C ILE A 373 -8.17 -23.13 -10.48
N LEU A 374 -6.84 -23.13 -10.66
CA LEU A 374 -6.19 -23.68 -11.85
C LEU A 374 -6.47 -25.19 -12.02
N THR A 375 -6.48 -25.95 -10.93
CA THR A 375 -6.83 -27.37 -10.93
C THR A 375 -8.27 -27.58 -11.39
N LEU A 376 -9.23 -26.84 -10.85
CA LEU A 376 -10.65 -26.91 -11.24
C LEU A 376 -10.88 -26.51 -12.71
N LEU A 377 -10.16 -25.48 -13.19
CA LEU A 377 -10.22 -25.06 -14.59
C LEU A 377 -9.70 -26.15 -15.51
N LYS A 378 -8.59 -26.78 -15.17
CA LYS A 378 -8.01 -27.91 -15.93
C LYS A 378 -8.96 -29.09 -15.99
N GLU A 379 -9.60 -29.45 -14.86
CA GLU A 379 -10.62 -30.53 -14.82
C GLU A 379 -11.84 -30.17 -15.66
N ALA A 380 -12.25 -28.91 -15.71
CA ALA A 380 -13.37 -28.41 -16.48
C ALA A 380 -13.06 -28.13 -17.97
N GLY A 381 -11.79 -28.27 -18.39
CA GLY A 381 -11.33 -27.93 -19.75
C GLY A 381 -11.43 -26.44 -20.09
N LYS A 382 -11.39 -25.58 -19.07
CA LYS A 382 -11.44 -24.11 -19.23
C LYS A 382 -10.03 -23.51 -19.13
N THR A 383 -9.84 -22.40 -19.87
CA THR A 383 -8.54 -21.69 -19.97
C THR A 383 -8.59 -20.25 -19.52
N VAL A 384 -9.67 -19.83 -18.82
CA VAL A 384 -9.84 -18.45 -18.36
C VAL A 384 -10.26 -18.45 -16.90
N ILE A 385 -9.50 -17.74 -16.04
CA ILE A 385 -9.88 -17.43 -14.65
C ILE A 385 -10.96 -16.36 -14.71
N SER A 386 -12.03 -16.53 -13.93
CA SER A 386 -13.13 -15.55 -13.86
C SER A 386 -12.64 -14.24 -13.22
N GLY A 387 -13.23 -13.11 -13.65
CA GLY A 387 -12.96 -11.80 -13.02
C GLY A 387 -13.31 -11.78 -11.53
N GLU A 388 -14.32 -12.55 -11.10
CA GLU A 388 -14.72 -12.70 -9.70
C GLU A 388 -13.64 -13.42 -8.87
N ASP A 389 -13.06 -14.49 -9.38
CA ASP A 389 -11.98 -15.21 -8.68
C ASP A 389 -10.71 -14.36 -8.61
N ALA A 390 -10.37 -13.69 -9.70
CA ALA A 390 -9.25 -12.76 -9.76
C ALA A 390 -9.45 -11.56 -8.80
N PHE A 391 -10.67 -11.02 -8.73
CA PHE A 391 -11.02 -9.96 -7.81
C PHE A 391 -10.93 -10.42 -6.34
N LYS A 392 -11.42 -11.62 -6.03
CA LYS A 392 -11.31 -12.21 -4.70
C LYS A 392 -9.86 -12.42 -4.27
N LEU A 393 -9.00 -12.92 -5.17
CA LEU A 393 -7.55 -13.03 -4.93
C LEU A 393 -6.93 -11.66 -4.61
N SER A 394 -7.28 -10.63 -5.38
CA SER A 394 -6.71 -9.30 -5.24
C SER A 394 -7.24 -8.55 -4.01
N ASP A 395 -8.57 -8.49 -3.84
CA ASP A 395 -9.22 -7.68 -2.82
C ASP A 395 -9.15 -8.31 -1.42
N THR A 396 -9.50 -9.61 -1.33
CA THR A 396 -9.58 -10.31 -0.03
C THR A 396 -8.23 -10.82 0.45
N TYR A 397 -7.40 -11.33 -0.45
CA TYR A 397 -6.12 -11.95 -0.10
C TYR A 397 -4.91 -11.07 -0.43
N GLY A 398 -5.11 -9.87 -1.03
CA GLY A 398 -4.03 -8.97 -1.40
C GLY A 398 -3.04 -9.56 -2.42
N PHE A 399 -3.50 -10.54 -3.22
CA PHE A 399 -2.69 -11.20 -4.24
C PHE A 399 -2.81 -10.40 -5.55
N PRO A 400 -1.73 -9.74 -6.04
CA PRO A 400 -1.85 -8.81 -7.16
C PRO A 400 -2.37 -9.49 -8.42
N ILE A 401 -3.20 -8.78 -9.20
CA ILE A 401 -3.75 -9.29 -10.46
C ILE A 401 -2.65 -9.67 -11.44
N ASP A 402 -1.60 -8.84 -11.57
CA ASP A 402 -0.49 -9.11 -12.48
C ASP A 402 0.25 -10.40 -12.11
N LEU A 403 0.36 -10.72 -10.81
CA LEU A 403 0.96 -11.95 -10.34
C LEU A 403 0.05 -13.16 -10.62
N THR A 404 -1.28 -12.97 -10.55
CA THR A 404 -2.26 -13.99 -10.93
C THR A 404 -2.15 -14.30 -12.42
N GLU A 405 -2.03 -13.26 -13.27
CA GLU A 405 -1.85 -13.40 -14.71
C GLU A 405 -0.55 -14.10 -15.08
N GLU A 406 0.57 -13.71 -14.46
CA GLU A 406 1.89 -14.31 -14.69
C GLU A 406 1.87 -15.83 -14.40
N ILE A 407 1.29 -16.23 -13.26
CA ILE A 407 1.20 -17.64 -12.86
C ILE A 407 0.21 -18.41 -13.72
N ALA A 408 -0.91 -17.79 -14.11
CA ALA A 408 -1.89 -18.39 -14.98
C ALA A 408 -1.31 -18.64 -16.39
N ALA A 409 -0.58 -17.65 -16.94
CA ALA A 409 0.08 -17.74 -18.23
C ALA A 409 1.15 -18.84 -18.28
N GLU A 410 1.89 -19.09 -17.18
CA GLU A 410 2.83 -20.22 -17.05
C GLU A 410 2.12 -21.59 -17.26
N GLN A 411 0.80 -21.67 -17.03
CA GLN A 411 -0.02 -22.86 -17.21
C GLN A 411 -0.94 -22.79 -18.43
N GLY A 412 -0.76 -21.80 -19.31
CA GLY A 412 -1.57 -21.62 -20.52
C GLY A 412 -2.99 -21.12 -20.24
N VAL A 413 -3.21 -20.46 -19.10
CA VAL A 413 -4.51 -19.92 -18.67
C VAL A 413 -4.45 -18.39 -18.69
N SER A 414 -5.53 -17.74 -19.15
CA SER A 414 -5.68 -16.27 -19.11
C SER A 414 -6.62 -15.84 -17.99
N VAL A 415 -6.74 -14.52 -17.76
CA VAL A 415 -7.65 -13.92 -16.77
C VAL A 415 -8.66 -13.00 -17.47
N ASP A 416 -9.91 -13.01 -17.04
CA ASP A 416 -10.95 -12.07 -17.48
C ASP A 416 -10.70 -10.70 -16.84
N ARG A 417 -9.87 -9.91 -17.52
CA ARG A 417 -9.44 -8.58 -17.06
C ARG A 417 -10.55 -7.54 -17.11
N ASP A 418 -11.44 -7.62 -18.08
CA ASP A 418 -12.53 -6.66 -18.25
C ASP A 418 -13.52 -6.77 -17.09
N ARG A 419 -13.89 -7.99 -16.73
CA ARG A 419 -14.77 -8.23 -15.58
C ARG A 419 -14.09 -7.89 -14.26
N PHE A 420 -12.80 -8.17 -14.11
CA PHE A 420 -12.01 -7.75 -12.95
C PHE A 420 -12.02 -6.21 -12.79
N ALA A 421 -11.76 -5.46 -13.87
CA ALA A 421 -11.75 -4.00 -13.86
C ALA A 421 -13.12 -3.42 -13.49
N ALA A 422 -14.21 -4.01 -14.02
CA ALA A 422 -15.57 -3.64 -13.67
C ALA A 422 -15.85 -3.81 -12.17
N LEU A 423 -15.44 -4.93 -11.57
CA LEU A 423 -15.61 -5.19 -10.13
C LEU A 423 -14.82 -4.21 -9.25
N VAL A 424 -13.62 -3.84 -9.66
CA VAL A 424 -12.80 -2.81 -8.97
C VAL A 424 -13.52 -1.46 -8.99
N GLU A 425 -14.11 -1.07 -10.13
CA GLU A 425 -14.84 0.21 -10.24
C GLU A 425 -16.17 0.18 -9.48
N GLU A 426 -16.89 -0.95 -9.49
CA GLU A 426 -18.08 -1.15 -8.63
C GLU A 426 -17.75 -0.98 -7.14
N GLN A 427 -16.60 -1.51 -6.69
CA GLN A 427 -16.14 -1.36 -5.31
C GLN A 427 -15.82 0.10 -4.99
N ARG A 428 -15.10 0.80 -5.89
CA ARG A 428 -14.76 2.22 -5.73
C ARG A 428 -16.01 3.09 -5.65
N THR A 429 -17.00 2.80 -6.49
CA THR A 429 -18.27 3.53 -6.53
C THR A 429 -19.05 3.33 -5.23
N ARG A 430 -19.13 2.08 -4.73
CA ARG A 430 -19.74 1.78 -3.42
C ARG A 430 -19.03 2.50 -2.29
N ALA A 431 -17.72 2.49 -2.27
CA ALA A 431 -16.94 3.19 -1.24
C ALA A 431 -17.16 4.72 -1.28
N ARG A 432 -17.31 5.32 -2.47
CA ARG A 432 -17.67 6.74 -2.64
C ARG A 432 -19.09 7.04 -2.14
N GLN A 433 -20.06 6.19 -2.51
CA GLN A 433 -21.45 6.31 -2.06
C GLN A 433 -21.59 6.16 -0.54
N ASP A 434 -20.89 5.17 0.05
CA ASP A 434 -20.86 4.98 1.51
C ASP A 434 -20.22 6.18 2.23
N TYR A 435 -19.19 6.79 1.62
CA TYR A 435 -18.58 8.01 2.14
C TYR A 435 -19.55 9.19 2.06
N GLN A 436 -20.24 9.39 0.93
CA GLN A 436 -21.25 10.44 0.74
C GLN A 436 -22.43 10.26 1.70
N ASN A 437 -22.96 9.04 1.83
CA ASN A 437 -24.06 8.72 2.75
C ASN A 437 -23.69 8.93 4.23
N LYS A 438 -22.42 8.66 4.62
CA LYS A 438 -21.94 8.91 5.98
C LYS A 438 -21.63 10.38 6.25
N ALA A 439 -21.30 11.13 5.22
CA ALA A 439 -21.04 12.57 5.34
C ALA A 439 -22.31 13.42 5.55
N GLY A 440 -23.49 12.83 5.42
CA GLY A 440 -24.78 13.51 5.77
C GLY A 440 -25.14 14.70 4.90
N SER A 441 -24.50 14.91 3.74
CA SER A 441 -24.72 16.09 2.91
C SER A 441 -25.45 15.75 1.62
N SER A 442 -26.79 15.73 1.69
CA SER A 442 -27.65 15.79 0.50
C SER A 442 -27.62 17.16 -0.20
N TRP A 443 -26.82 18.11 0.29
CA TRP A 443 -26.78 19.53 -0.11
C TRP A 443 -25.49 19.96 -0.82
N ALA A 444 -24.59 19.05 -1.20
CA ALA A 444 -23.27 19.36 -1.75
C ALA A 444 -23.27 19.59 -3.27
N ASP A 445 -24.26 20.28 -3.82
CA ASP A 445 -24.13 20.86 -5.17
C ASP A 445 -23.63 22.30 -5.06
N ASN A 446 -22.31 22.50 -5.01
CA ASN A 446 -21.65 23.79 -4.97
C ASN A 446 -21.67 24.51 -6.35
N SER A 447 -22.48 24.04 -7.30
CA SER A 447 -22.53 24.56 -8.68
C SER A 447 -23.45 25.77 -8.86
N VAL A 448 -24.00 26.32 -7.79
CA VAL A 448 -24.90 27.48 -7.83
C VAL A 448 -24.12 28.71 -8.32
N LYS A 449 -24.58 29.31 -9.42
CA LYS A 449 -24.05 30.59 -9.90
C LYS A 449 -24.72 31.75 -9.17
N ILE A 450 -23.89 32.58 -8.55
CA ILE A 450 -24.34 33.76 -7.79
C ILE A 450 -23.85 35.00 -8.51
N ASP A 451 -24.78 35.83 -8.98
CA ASP A 451 -24.48 37.09 -9.68
C ASP A 451 -24.36 38.25 -8.66
N ALA A 452 -23.34 38.15 -7.82
CA ALA A 452 -23.02 39.14 -6.79
C ALA A 452 -21.49 39.15 -6.53
N PRO A 453 -20.96 40.23 -5.89
CA PRO A 453 -19.57 40.23 -5.44
C PRO A 453 -19.27 39.09 -4.47
N LYS A 454 -17.99 38.59 -4.51
CA LYS A 454 -17.52 37.53 -3.61
C LYS A 454 -17.76 37.90 -2.15
N THR A 455 -18.08 36.91 -1.32
CA THR A 455 -18.21 37.09 0.13
C THR A 455 -16.86 37.47 0.74
N VAL A 456 -16.84 38.47 1.59
CA VAL A 456 -15.64 38.84 2.37
C VAL A 456 -15.60 38.03 3.67
N PHE A 457 -14.56 37.18 3.84
CA PHE A 457 -14.41 36.40 5.06
C PHE A 457 -13.70 37.21 6.15
N THR A 458 -14.35 37.41 7.29
CA THR A 458 -13.87 38.19 8.46
C THR A 458 -13.55 37.28 9.66
N GLY A 459 -13.83 35.99 9.58
CA GLY A 459 -13.82 35.04 10.69
C GLY A 459 -12.44 34.65 11.24
N TYR A 460 -11.33 35.20 10.71
CA TYR A 460 -10.02 35.06 11.37
C TYR A 460 -9.88 35.99 12.58
N THR A 461 -10.61 37.09 12.60
CA THR A 461 -10.49 38.15 13.63
C THR A 461 -11.79 38.47 14.34
N SER A 462 -12.94 38.08 13.76
CA SER A 462 -14.27 38.38 14.29
C SER A 462 -15.08 37.11 14.51
N GLU A 463 -15.84 37.07 15.61
CA GLU A 463 -16.82 36.00 15.91
C GLU A 463 -18.26 36.44 15.54
N ALA A 464 -18.47 37.74 15.24
CA ALA A 464 -19.77 38.29 14.80
C ALA A 464 -19.53 39.42 13.81
N GLU A 465 -20.47 39.60 12.87
CA GLU A 465 -20.39 40.61 11.81
C GLU A 465 -21.79 41.10 11.42
N GLU A 466 -21.91 42.39 11.16
CA GLU A 466 -23.09 42.93 10.49
C GLU A 466 -22.93 42.77 8.99
N ALA A 467 -23.87 42.08 8.36
CA ALA A 467 -23.80 41.68 6.98
C ALA A 467 -25.10 41.93 6.23
N LYS A 468 -25.03 41.84 4.91
CA LYS A 468 -26.19 41.92 4.02
C LYS A 468 -26.43 40.59 3.31
N VAL A 469 -27.71 40.13 3.29
CA VAL A 469 -28.11 38.96 2.51
C VAL A 469 -28.05 39.30 1.02
N ILE A 470 -27.20 38.60 0.26
CA ILE A 470 -27.02 38.82 -1.19
C ILE A 470 -27.73 37.81 -2.04
N ALA A 471 -28.00 36.60 -1.50
CA ALA A 471 -28.79 35.57 -2.16
C ALA A 471 -29.38 34.59 -1.14
N VAL A 472 -30.51 33.99 -1.48
CA VAL A 472 -31.16 32.91 -0.72
C VAL A 472 -31.55 31.82 -1.69
N PHE A 473 -31.31 30.55 -1.31
CA PHE A 473 -31.70 29.40 -2.12
C PHE A 473 -32.54 28.43 -1.30
N ARG A 474 -33.58 27.88 -1.92
CA ARG A 474 -34.41 26.82 -1.38
C ARG A 474 -34.51 25.71 -2.41
N ASP A 475 -34.22 24.47 -2.02
CA ASP A 475 -34.20 23.31 -2.93
C ASP A 475 -33.37 23.51 -4.22
N GLY A 476 -32.27 24.31 -4.12
CA GLY A 476 -31.38 24.63 -5.23
C GLY A 476 -31.82 25.77 -6.13
N GLU A 477 -33.01 26.35 -5.91
CA GLU A 477 -33.55 27.49 -6.66
C GLU A 477 -33.41 28.79 -5.87
N ALA A 478 -33.03 29.87 -6.57
CA ALA A 478 -32.95 31.21 -5.99
C ALA A 478 -34.36 31.72 -5.65
N VAL A 479 -34.51 32.24 -4.43
CA VAL A 479 -35.77 32.79 -3.92
C VAL A 479 -35.52 34.15 -3.28
N ASP A 480 -36.55 35.00 -3.23
CA ASP A 480 -36.46 36.34 -2.62
C ASP A 480 -36.51 36.29 -1.08
N ALA A 481 -37.11 35.24 -0.52
CA ALA A 481 -37.30 35.08 0.92
C ALA A 481 -37.52 33.62 1.32
N VAL A 482 -37.26 33.30 2.60
CA VAL A 482 -37.55 32.01 3.25
C VAL A 482 -38.18 32.25 4.59
N ALA A 483 -39.24 31.47 4.89
CA ALA A 483 -40.07 31.62 6.06
C ALA A 483 -39.75 30.60 7.16
N GLU A 484 -40.32 30.82 8.35
CA GLU A 484 -40.21 29.94 9.52
C GLU A 484 -40.49 28.46 9.18
N GLY A 485 -39.59 27.58 9.65
CA GLY A 485 -39.62 26.12 9.41
C GLY A 485 -39.05 25.68 8.07
N GLU A 486 -38.64 26.59 7.19
CA GLU A 486 -38.04 26.24 5.90
C GLU A 486 -36.49 26.10 6.03
N THR A 487 -35.98 25.09 5.36
CA THR A 487 -34.51 24.90 5.20
C THR A 487 -34.04 25.67 3.96
N ALA A 488 -32.91 26.35 4.09
CA ALA A 488 -32.39 27.20 3.04
C ALA A 488 -30.86 27.31 3.06
N VAL A 489 -30.34 27.95 2.01
CA VAL A 489 -28.96 28.41 1.94
C VAL A 489 -28.96 29.93 1.87
N VAL A 490 -28.36 30.58 2.85
CA VAL A 490 -28.22 32.03 2.89
C VAL A 490 -26.80 32.43 2.49
N VAL A 491 -26.70 33.44 1.61
CA VAL A 491 -25.41 33.97 1.16
C VAL A 491 -25.29 35.43 1.61
N LEU A 492 -24.14 35.75 2.23
CA LEU A 492 -23.89 37.09 2.79
C LEU A 492 -22.77 37.80 2.00
N ASP A 493 -22.78 39.14 1.96
CA ASP A 493 -21.69 39.96 1.40
C ASP A 493 -20.39 39.84 2.20
N ARG A 494 -20.52 39.65 3.53
CA ARG A 494 -19.39 39.35 4.44
C ARG A 494 -19.82 38.38 5.52
N THR A 495 -18.87 37.59 6.04
CA THR A 495 -19.21 36.55 7.01
C THR A 495 -18.06 36.23 7.97
N PRO A 496 -18.39 35.99 9.27
CA PRO A 496 -17.41 35.43 10.23
C PRO A 496 -17.35 33.88 10.17
N PHE A 497 -18.27 33.23 9.42
CA PHE A 497 -18.37 31.78 9.35
C PHE A 497 -17.27 31.22 8.47
N TYR A 498 -16.45 30.32 9.01
CA TYR A 498 -15.48 29.54 8.25
C TYR A 498 -16.19 28.49 7.39
N ALA A 499 -15.90 28.48 6.11
CA ALA A 499 -16.41 27.45 5.21
C ALA A 499 -15.53 26.20 5.26
N GLU A 500 -16.15 25.01 5.21
CA GLU A 500 -15.47 23.73 5.19
C GLU A 500 -14.35 23.72 4.15
N SER A 501 -13.12 23.53 4.61
CA SER A 501 -11.93 23.54 3.76
C SER A 501 -10.73 22.92 4.49
N GLY A 502 -9.80 22.30 3.75
CA GLY A 502 -8.56 21.77 4.30
C GLY A 502 -8.78 20.72 5.40
N GLY A 503 -9.92 20.04 5.41
CA GLY A 503 -10.31 19.06 6.41
C GLY A 503 -10.84 19.62 7.73
N GLN A 504 -10.98 20.94 7.88
CA GLN A 504 -11.70 21.55 8.98
C GLN A 504 -13.17 21.71 8.60
N ILE A 505 -14.10 21.34 9.51
CA ILE A 505 -15.54 21.50 9.31
C ILE A 505 -15.93 22.98 9.23
N GLY A 506 -17.03 23.24 8.53
CA GLY A 506 -17.68 24.54 8.48
C GLY A 506 -18.25 24.96 9.84
N ASP A 507 -18.30 26.27 10.07
CA ASP A 507 -18.91 26.80 11.28
C ASP A 507 -20.44 26.68 11.28
N SER A 508 -20.97 26.58 12.46
CA SER A 508 -22.37 26.74 12.78
C SER A 508 -22.59 28.01 13.60
N GLY A 509 -23.84 28.45 13.71
CA GLY A 509 -24.18 29.63 14.49
C GLY A 509 -25.53 30.19 14.07
N VAL A 510 -25.71 31.51 14.12
CA VAL A 510 -26.99 32.17 13.89
C VAL A 510 -26.82 33.39 12.99
N ILE A 511 -27.71 33.52 12.03
CA ILE A 511 -27.94 34.77 11.26
C ILE A 511 -29.30 35.33 11.69
N ALA A 512 -29.33 36.55 12.21
CA ALA A 512 -30.53 37.09 12.82
C ALA A 512 -30.78 38.55 12.45
N THR A 513 -32.05 38.91 12.46
CA THR A 513 -32.55 40.28 12.52
C THR A 513 -33.28 40.47 13.86
N PRO A 514 -33.84 41.68 14.20
CA PRO A 514 -34.64 41.81 15.39
C PRO A 514 -35.95 40.98 15.38
N GLU A 515 -36.39 40.53 14.21
CA GLU A 515 -37.70 39.85 14.01
C GLU A 515 -37.52 38.41 13.46
N SER A 516 -36.30 37.99 13.09
CA SER A 516 -36.10 36.69 12.48
C SER A 516 -34.77 36.05 12.90
N THR A 517 -34.77 34.71 12.96
CA THR A 517 -33.60 33.91 13.35
C THR A 517 -33.43 32.76 12.36
N PHE A 518 -32.26 32.65 11.75
CA PHE A 518 -31.82 31.56 10.92
C PHE A 518 -30.67 30.81 11.60
N SER A 519 -30.92 29.56 11.95
CA SER A 519 -29.93 28.66 12.56
C SER A 519 -29.03 28.06 11.47
N VAL A 520 -27.75 28.38 11.51
CA VAL A 520 -26.74 27.83 10.57
C VAL A 520 -26.16 26.53 11.14
N GLU A 521 -26.37 25.44 10.44
CA GLU A 521 -25.85 24.10 10.80
C GLU A 521 -24.40 23.92 10.34
N THR A 522 -24.10 24.37 9.11
CA THR A 522 -22.75 24.28 8.51
C THR A 522 -22.55 25.35 7.44
N THR A 523 -21.30 25.61 7.10
CA THR A 523 -20.92 26.59 6.09
C THR A 523 -19.98 25.94 5.08
N SER A 524 -20.26 26.11 3.78
CA SER A 524 -19.36 25.74 2.68
C SER A 524 -19.07 26.94 1.78
N LYS A 525 -18.29 26.76 0.72
CA LYS A 525 -18.06 27.83 -0.28
C LYS A 525 -18.06 27.29 -1.71
N THR A 526 -18.50 28.14 -2.64
CA THR A 526 -18.40 27.89 -4.08
C THR A 526 -16.96 28.09 -4.58
N GLU A 527 -16.65 27.58 -5.78
CA GLU A 527 -15.36 27.83 -6.46
C GLU A 527 -15.12 29.33 -6.71
N ASP A 528 -16.20 30.10 -6.95
CA ASP A 528 -16.15 31.55 -7.19
C ASP A 528 -15.91 32.36 -5.90
N GLY A 529 -15.99 31.73 -4.71
CA GLY A 529 -15.64 32.34 -3.43
C GLY A 529 -16.83 32.92 -2.66
N HIS A 530 -18.07 32.49 -2.94
CA HIS A 530 -19.25 32.80 -2.11
C HIS A 530 -19.38 31.78 -0.98
N PHE A 531 -19.72 32.26 0.23
CA PHE A 531 -19.94 31.41 1.39
C PHE A 531 -21.40 31.05 1.51
N LEU A 532 -21.71 29.77 1.57
CA LEU A 532 -23.01 29.16 1.62
C LEU A 532 -23.32 28.74 3.06
N HIS A 533 -24.28 29.43 3.71
CA HIS A 533 -24.73 29.11 5.07
C HIS A 533 -25.97 28.23 4.99
N PHE A 534 -25.82 26.94 5.31
CA PHE A 534 -26.90 25.95 5.29
C PHE A 534 -27.57 25.90 6.64
N GLY A 535 -28.92 25.96 6.66
CA GLY A 535 -29.64 25.94 7.89
C GLY A 535 -31.14 26.04 7.72
N MET A 536 -31.85 26.47 8.80
CA MET A 536 -33.30 26.57 8.84
C MET A 536 -33.69 27.89 9.52
N VAL A 537 -34.78 28.48 9.04
CA VAL A 537 -35.44 29.63 9.72
C VAL A 537 -36.18 29.11 10.95
N GLU A 538 -35.73 29.51 12.14
CA GLU A 538 -36.34 29.12 13.42
C GLU A 538 -37.51 30.05 13.78
N GLU A 539 -37.39 31.33 13.39
CA GLU A 539 -38.40 32.34 13.69
C GLU A 539 -38.42 33.42 12.59
N GLY A 540 -39.59 33.84 12.16
CA GLY A 540 -39.78 34.93 11.21
C GLY A 540 -39.48 34.60 9.76
N GLU A 541 -38.80 35.51 9.04
CA GLU A 541 -38.50 35.39 7.61
C GLU A 541 -37.17 36.08 7.30
N ILE A 542 -36.32 35.48 6.46
CA ILE A 542 -35.08 36.07 5.94
C ILE A 542 -35.26 36.44 4.48
N ARG A 543 -34.91 37.69 4.10
CA ARG A 543 -35.06 38.21 2.72
C ARG A 543 -33.77 38.67 2.11
N VAL A 544 -33.70 38.56 0.78
CA VAL A 544 -32.59 39.12 -0.01
C VAL A 544 -32.58 40.63 0.15
N GLY A 545 -31.35 41.17 0.38
CA GLY A 545 -31.16 42.61 0.57
C GLY A 545 -31.29 43.09 2.01
N GLU A 546 -31.67 42.22 2.94
CA GLU A 546 -31.81 42.53 4.36
C GLU A 546 -30.46 42.63 5.09
N SER A 547 -30.41 43.51 6.09
CA SER A 547 -29.24 43.61 6.99
C SER A 547 -29.44 42.66 8.16
N VAL A 548 -28.43 41.80 8.40
CA VAL A 548 -28.49 40.76 9.42
C VAL A 548 -27.21 40.79 10.29
N SER A 549 -27.35 40.35 11.52
CA SER A 549 -26.24 40.06 12.41
C SER A 549 -25.86 38.56 12.25
N ALA A 550 -24.68 38.29 11.76
CA ALA A 550 -24.13 36.95 11.55
C ALA A 550 -23.17 36.59 12.70
N LYS A 551 -23.49 35.59 13.52
CA LYS A 551 -22.71 35.19 14.70
C LYS A 551 -22.46 33.71 14.74
N ILE A 552 -21.20 33.32 14.81
CA ILE A 552 -20.79 31.92 14.91
C ILE A 552 -21.00 31.36 16.32
N ASP A 553 -21.10 30.01 16.42
CA ASP A 553 -20.94 29.31 17.69
C ASP A 553 -19.46 29.37 18.10
N ALA A 554 -19.15 30.36 18.91
CA ALA A 554 -17.77 30.63 19.34
C ALA A 554 -17.19 29.52 20.22
N GLU A 555 -17.99 28.73 20.94
CA GLU A 555 -17.53 27.62 21.73
C GLU A 555 -17.09 26.47 20.83
N LYS A 556 -17.91 26.08 19.87
CA LYS A 556 -17.61 25.07 18.87
C LYS A 556 -16.39 25.46 18.03
N ARG A 557 -16.29 26.72 17.57
CA ARG A 557 -15.14 27.26 16.87
C ARG A 557 -13.85 27.13 17.72
N ARG A 558 -13.86 27.51 18.99
CA ARG A 558 -12.67 27.39 19.86
C ARG A 558 -12.24 25.94 20.07
N LYS A 559 -13.18 24.99 20.18
CA LYS A 559 -12.88 23.56 20.24
C LYS A 559 -12.22 23.08 18.93
N THR A 560 -12.77 23.48 17.79
CA THR A 560 -12.21 23.16 16.46
C THR A 560 -10.81 23.75 16.27
N MET A 561 -10.57 25.00 16.66
CA MET A 561 -9.26 25.66 16.61
C MET A 561 -8.21 24.91 17.44
N ARG A 562 -8.56 24.42 18.63
CA ARG A 562 -7.66 23.58 19.46
C ARG A 562 -7.28 22.31 18.73
N ASN A 563 -8.26 21.58 18.22
CA ASN A 563 -8.02 20.33 17.49
C ASN A 563 -7.22 20.55 16.21
N HIS A 564 -7.41 21.68 15.50
CA HIS A 564 -6.66 21.99 14.29
C HIS A 564 -5.19 22.33 14.59
N THR A 565 -4.95 23.13 15.62
CA THR A 565 -3.57 23.44 16.04
C THR A 565 -2.87 22.19 16.57
N ALA A 566 -3.60 21.30 17.27
CA ALA A 566 -3.06 20.01 17.70
C ALA A 566 -2.67 19.10 16.53
N ALA A 567 -3.39 19.15 15.40
CA ALA A 567 -3.03 18.38 14.20
C ALA A 567 -1.66 18.79 13.65
N HIS A 568 -1.32 20.08 13.66
CA HIS A 568 0.01 20.60 13.28
C HIS A 568 1.11 20.11 14.24
N LEU A 569 0.87 20.19 15.56
CA LEU A 569 1.82 19.65 16.54
C LEU A 569 1.98 18.13 16.39
N LEU A 570 0.89 17.41 16.12
CA LEU A 570 0.90 15.97 15.91
C LEU A 570 1.72 15.60 14.67
N GLN A 571 1.57 16.31 13.57
CA GLN A 571 2.38 16.09 12.36
C GLN A 571 3.87 16.26 12.64
N ALA A 572 4.26 17.33 13.32
CA ALA A 572 5.64 17.57 13.68
C ALA A 572 6.19 16.50 14.64
N ALA A 573 5.41 16.09 15.65
CA ALA A 573 5.78 15.02 16.58
C ALA A 573 5.95 13.68 15.87
N LEU A 574 5.04 13.32 14.98
CA LEU A 574 5.13 12.09 14.18
C LEU A 574 6.40 12.09 13.32
N ARG A 575 6.74 13.19 12.69
CA ARG A 575 7.99 13.32 11.92
C ARG A 575 9.23 13.18 12.81
N THR A 576 9.21 13.76 14.00
CA THR A 576 10.31 13.65 14.97
C THR A 576 10.54 12.20 15.42
N VAL A 577 9.46 11.45 15.69
CA VAL A 577 9.54 10.08 16.23
C VAL A 577 9.75 9.04 15.14
N LEU A 578 9.04 9.18 14.01
CA LEU A 578 8.99 8.17 12.95
C LEU A 578 9.91 8.48 11.76
N GLY A 579 10.26 9.76 11.57
CA GLY A 579 11.11 10.21 10.46
C GLY A 579 10.41 11.08 9.42
N ASP A 580 11.21 11.68 8.53
CA ASP A 580 10.78 12.68 7.55
C ASP A 580 9.84 12.15 6.45
N HIS A 581 9.68 10.85 6.31
CA HIS A 581 8.74 10.22 5.38
C HIS A 581 7.27 10.40 5.79
N VAL A 582 7.01 10.84 7.01
CA VAL A 582 5.65 11.11 7.47
C VAL A 582 5.13 12.36 6.80
N HIS A 583 4.10 12.19 5.98
CA HIS A 583 3.36 13.27 5.32
C HIS A 583 1.87 13.10 5.56
N GLN A 584 1.16 14.20 5.69
CA GLN A 584 -0.29 14.17 5.78
C GLN A 584 -0.89 13.57 4.49
N ALA A 585 -1.72 12.54 4.65
CA ALA A 585 -2.49 11.93 3.58
C ALA A 585 -3.96 12.38 3.58
N GLY A 586 -4.44 12.90 4.72
CA GLY A 586 -5.76 13.46 4.91
C GLY A 586 -5.97 13.91 6.34
N GLN A 587 -6.99 14.72 6.57
CA GLN A 587 -7.42 15.09 7.93
C GLN A 587 -8.92 15.37 8.01
N LEU A 588 -9.45 15.29 9.21
CA LEU A 588 -10.77 15.81 9.56
C LEU A 588 -10.68 16.41 10.96
N VAL A 589 -10.94 17.71 11.05
CA VAL A 589 -10.91 18.46 12.29
C VAL A 589 -12.31 18.92 12.63
N THR A 590 -12.81 18.46 13.78
CA THR A 590 -14.11 18.79 14.33
C THR A 590 -13.96 19.47 15.70
N ASP A 591 -15.04 19.90 16.29
CA ASP A 591 -15.07 20.38 17.67
C ASP A 591 -14.80 19.28 18.71
N THR A 592 -15.07 18.01 18.36
CA THR A 592 -14.94 16.85 19.27
C THR A 592 -13.59 16.15 19.17
N ARG A 593 -12.96 16.13 17.99
CA ARG A 593 -11.70 15.41 17.74
C ARG A 593 -10.96 15.92 16.52
N CYS A 594 -9.67 15.61 16.44
CA CYS A 594 -8.92 15.64 15.20
C CYS A 594 -8.62 14.21 14.72
N ARG A 595 -8.85 13.96 13.44
CA ARG A 595 -8.43 12.76 12.73
C ARG A 595 -7.30 13.15 11.78
N PHE A 596 -6.20 12.45 11.88
CA PHE A 596 -5.01 12.70 11.07
C PHE A 596 -4.56 11.42 10.39
N ASP A 597 -4.62 11.41 9.05
CA ASP A 597 -4.18 10.32 8.22
C ASP A 597 -2.79 10.66 7.67
N PHE A 598 -1.83 9.75 7.81
CA PHE A 598 -0.43 10.00 7.45
C PHE A 598 0.24 8.79 6.82
N SER A 599 1.28 9.05 6.01
CA SER A 599 2.08 8.01 5.38
C SER A 599 2.99 7.32 6.41
N HIS A 600 2.77 6.02 6.62
CA HIS A 600 3.67 5.17 7.40
C HIS A 600 3.40 3.69 7.10
N PHE A 601 4.44 2.86 7.13
CA PHE A 601 4.44 1.48 6.63
C PHE A 601 4.02 0.43 7.66
N SER A 602 4.04 0.73 8.97
CA SER A 602 3.69 -0.22 10.04
C SER A 602 2.75 0.42 11.07
N ALA A 603 2.12 -0.41 11.90
CA ALA A 603 1.43 0.08 13.10
C ALA A 603 2.44 0.69 14.06
N LEU A 604 2.06 1.79 14.72
CA LEU A 604 2.88 2.40 15.75
C LEU A 604 2.91 1.48 16.98
N THR A 605 4.09 1.39 17.58
CA THR A 605 4.22 0.71 18.87
C THR A 605 3.62 1.56 20.00
N ALA A 606 3.27 0.92 21.09
CA ALA A 606 2.76 1.63 22.27
C ALA A 606 3.75 2.67 22.81
N GLU A 607 5.05 2.44 22.62
CA GLU A 607 6.10 3.37 23.02
C GLU A 607 6.18 4.59 22.09
N GLU A 608 6.10 4.38 20.76
CA GLU A 608 6.05 5.47 19.77
C GLU A 608 4.82 6.36 20.00
N ILE A 609 3.64 5.76 20.25
CA ILE A 609 2.42 6.52 20.57
C ILE A 609 2.63 7.39 21.81
N LYS A 610 3.23 6.84 22.87
CA LYS A 610 3.53 7.60 24.09
C LYS A 610 4.52 8.73 23.84
N GLN A 611 5.56 8.50 23.04
CA GLN A 611 6.55 9.52 22.70
C GLN A 611 5.92 10.67 21.90
N VAL A 612 5.09 10.34 20.87
CA VAL A 612 4.36 11.35 20.10
C VAL A 612 3.45 12.18 21.00
N GLU A 613 2.67 11.53 21.87
CA GLU A 613 1.76 12.19 22.80
C GLU A 613 2.51 13.07 23.81
N ALA A 614 3.65 12.59 24.32
CA ALA A 614 4.49 13.36 25.24
C ALA A 614 5.06 14.62 24.57
N LEU A 615 5.58 14.50 23.34
CA LEU A 615 6.09 15.63 22.56
C LEU A 615 5.03 16.69 22.29
N VAL A 616 3.82 16.28 21.88
CA VAL A 616 2.73 17.24 21.65
C VAL A 616 2.38 17.98 22.93
N ASN A 617 2.24 17.27 24.07
CA ASN A 617 1.94 17.89 25.35
C ASN A 617 3.08 18.80 25.85
N GLU A 618 4.34 18.43 25.59
CA GLU A 618 5.51 19.28 25.88
C GLU A 618 5.38 20.63 25.15
N LYS A 619 5.10 20.60 23.84
CA LYS A 619 4.92 21.82 23.02
C LYS A 619 3.68 22.64 23.42
N ILE A 620 2.66 22.00 23.97
CA ILE A 620 1.51 22.70 24.59
C ILE A 620 1.96 23.46 25.83
N LEU A 621 2.72 22.80 26.73
CA LEU A 621 3.18 23.37 27.98
C LEU A 621 4.23 24.48 27.80
N GLU A 622 5.01 24.47 26.72
CA GLU A 622 5.92 25.53 26.32
C GLU A 622 5.22 26.86 26.01
N ALA A 623 3.90 26.87 25.84
CA ALA A 623 3.09 28.05 25.55
C ALA A 623 3.60 28.87 24.33
N ILE A 624 3.91 28.16 23.24
CA ILE A 624 4.50 28.74 22.02
C ILE A 624 3.45 29.60 21.30
N PRO A 625 3.80 30.86 20.90
CA PRO A 625 2.92 31.67 20.07
C PRO A 625 2.65 30.99 18.70
N VAL A 626 1.37 31.00 18.31
CA VAL A 626 0.97 30.54 16.96
C VAL A 626 0.79 31.76 16.08
N VAL A 627 1.68 31.92 15.11
CA VAL A 627 1.72 33.11 14.26
C VAL A 627 1.28 32.77 12.85
N THR A 628 0.35 33.57 12.34
CA THR A 628 -0.13 33.43 10.95
C THR A 628 0.37 34.61 10.12
N LYS A 629 0.89 34.32 8.91
CA LYS A 629 1.32 35.32 7.94
C LYS A 629 0.84 34.97 6.55
N GLU A 630 0.46 35.96 5.78
CA GLU A 630 0.21 35.83 4.34
C GLU A 630 1.48 36.23 3.59
N LEU A 631 2.03 35.35 2.79
CA LEU A 631 3.32 35.52 2.11
C LEU A 631 3.22 35.06 0.65
N PRO A 632 4.02 35.63 -0.26
CA PRO A 632 4.25 35.04 -1.57
C PRO A 632 4.77 33.60 -1.43
N ILE A 633 4.26 32.70 -2.25
CA ILE A 633 4.59 31.26 -2.17
C ILE A 633 6.11 31.00 -2.22
N ALA A 634 6.87 31.80 -2.97
CA ALA A 634 8.33 31.69 -3.06
C ALA A 634 9.03 32.03 -1.71
N GLU A 635 8.50 32.97 -0.94
CA GLU A 635 9.02 33.34 0.39
C GLU A 635 8.62 32.29 1.43
N ALA A 636 7.38 31.83 1.36
CA ALA A 636 6.87 30.79 2.26
C ALA A 636 7.68 29.48 2.15
N LYS A 637 8.08 29.08 0.92
CA LYS A 637 8.96 27.93 0.69
C LYS A 637 10.36 28.11 1.26
N LYS A 638 10.91 29.34 1.26
CA LYS A 638 12.22 29.62 1.88
C LYS A 638 12.21 29.46 3.40
N LEU A 639 11.05 29.62 4.03
CA LEU A 639 10.86 29.37 5.46
C LEU A 639 10.77 27.87 5.81
N GLY A 640 10.89 26.98 4.83
CA GLY A 640 10.70 25.53 5.05
C GLY A 640 9.25 25.12 5.29
N ALA A 641 8.28 25.99 4.98
CA ALA A 641 6.88 25.71 5.21
C ALA A 641 6.41 24.50 4.39
N MET A 642 5.82 23.52 5.08
CA MET A 642 5.28 22.32 4.44
C MET A 642 3.97 22.63 3.71
N ALA A 643 3.90 22.19 2.45
CA ALA A 643 2.70 22.25 1.62
C ALA A 643 2.07 20.86 1.50
N LEU A 644 0.74 20.77 1.48
CA LEU A 644 0.04 19.52 1.23
C LEU A 644 0.23 19.07 -0.22
N PHE A 645 0.51 17.79 -0.42
CA PHE A 645 0.66 17.22 -1.75
C PHE A 645 -0.68 17.25 -2.51
N GLY A 646 -0.68 17.88 -3.68
CA GLY A 646 -1.80 17.86 -4.61
C GLY A 646 -2.74 19.06 -4.55
N GLU A 647 -2.58 19.99 -3.59
CA GLU A 647 -3.35 21.24 -3.57
C GLU A 647 -2.75 22.29 -4.51
N LYS A 648 -3.66 23.04 -5.16
CA LYS A 648 -3.28 24.21 -5.96
C LYS A 648 -3.28 25.43 -5.05
N TYR A 649 -2.12 26.01 -4.84
CA TYR A 649 -1.96 27.23 -4.09
C TYR A 649 -1.92 28.44 -5.03
N GLY A 650 -2.51 29.56 -4.59
CA GLY A 650 -2.37 30.84 -5.28
C GLY A 650 -0.98 31.46 -5.11
N ASP A 651 -0.78 32.64 -5.69
CA ASP A 651 0.50 33.39 -5.58
C ASP A 651 0.81 33.81 -4.14
N ILE A 652 -0.24 34.07 -3.33
CA ILE A 652 -0.14 34.39 -1.89
C ILE A 652 -0.72 33.20 -1.11
N VAL A 653 0.03 32.76 -0.11
CA VAL A 653 -0.34 31.63 0.75
C VAL A 653 -0.33 32.05 2.22
N ARG A 654 -1.26 31.46 2.99
CA ARG A 654 -1.32 31.63 4.43
C ARG A 654 -0.42 30.60 5.10
N VAL A 655 0.56 31.06 5.88
CA VAL A 655 1.53 30.23 6.62
C VAL A 655 1.21 30.32 8.09
N VAL A 656 1.02 29.19 8.74
CA VAL A 656 0.81 29.05 10.19
C VAL A 656 2.11 28.48 10.79
N SER A 657 2.69 29.21 11.73
CA SER A 657 3.94 28.84 12.40
C SER A 657 3.72 28.69 13.90
N VAL A 658 4.19 27.59 14.48
CA VAL A 658 4.27 27.33 15.91
C VAL A 658 5.76 27.32 16.27
N GLY A 659 6.32 28.53 16.47
CA GLY A 659 7.77 28.71 16.53
C GLY A 659 8.46 28.12 15.31
N ASP A 660 9.57 27.43 15.54
CA ASP A 660 10.30 26.66 14.53
C ASP A 660 9.88 25.16 14.50
N TYR A 661 8.96 24.75 15.39
CA TYR A 661 8.56 23.35 15.54
C TYR A 661 7.62 22.88 14.43
N SER A 662 6.66 23.71 14.02
CA SER A 662 5.76 23.44 12.90
C SER A 662 5.56 24.69 12.06
N VAL A 663 5.81 24.61 10.75
CA VAL A 663 5.57 25.69 9.78
C VAL A 663 4.87 25.10 8.58
N GLU A 664 3.59 25.46 8.35
CA GLU A 664 2.74 24.80 7.36
C GLU A 664 1.86 25.79 6.59
N PHE A 665 1.54 25.45 5.34
CA PHE A 665 0.52 26.15 4.57
C PHE A 665 -0.85 25.73 5.09
N CYS A 666 -1.60 26.65 5.70
CA CYS A 666 -2.90 26.32 6.27
C CYS A 666 -3.88 27.49 6.20
N GLY A 667 -5.04 27.23 5.60
CA GLY A 667 -6.18 28.18 5.56
C GLY A 667 -7.13 28.07 6.75
N GLY A 668 -6.91 27.12 7.67
CA GLY A 668 -7.81 26.87 8.81
C GLY A 668 -7.71 27.89 9.92
N THR A 669 -8.59 27.73 10.92
CA THR A 669 -8.59 28.56 12.11
C THR A 669 -7.77 27.93 13.24
N HIS A 670 -6.95 28.73 13.93
CA HIS A 670 -6.01 28.26 14.94
C HIS A 670 -6.09 29.07 16.21
N VAL A 671 -5.65 28.49 17.32
CA VAL A 671 -5.41 29.28 18.55
C VAL A 671 -4.16 30.16 18.35
N ASP A 672 -4.04 31.21 19.12
CA ASP A 672 -2.91 32.14 19.08
C ASP A 672 -1.71 31.69 19.97
N ASN A 673 -1.93 30.69 20.82
CA ASN A 673 -0.90 30.13 21.70
C ASN A 673 -1.20 28.66 22.00
N THR A 674 -0.17 27.81 21.99
CA THR A 674 -0.30 26.36 22.21
C THR A 674 -0.86 25.99 23.59
N ALA A 675 -0.62 26.80 24.64
CA ALA A 675 -1.20 26.57 25.97
C ALA A 675 -2.74 26.52 25.96
N LYS A 676 -3.39 27.20 24.99
CA LYS A 676 -4.87 27.18 24.85
C LYS A 676 -5.44 25.82 24.39
N LEU A 677 -4.58 24.88 23.93
CA LEU A 677 -5.00 23.51 23.62
C LEU A 677 -5.38 22.74 24.90
N GLY A 678 -4.77 23.10 26.06
CA GLY A 678 -4.91 22.33 27.28
C GLY A 678 -4.11 21.04 27.26
N LEU A 679 -4.79 19.89 27.28
CA LEU A 679 -4.18 18.58 27.16
C LEU A 679 -4.46 17.98 25.79
N PHE A 680 -3.57 17.08 25.36
CA PHE A 680 -3.73 16.29 24.13
C PHE A 680 -3.67 14.80 24.47
N ARG A 681 -4.58 14.02 23.88
CA ARG A 681 -4.61 12.56 24.05
C ARG A 681 -4.94 11.87 22.72
N ILE A 682 -4.17 10.83 22.39
CA ILE A 682 -4.47 9.92 21.27
C ILE A 682 -5.52 8.91 21.72
N LEU A 683 -6.62 8.80 20.97
CA LEU A 683 -7.72 7.87 21.23
C LEU A 683 -7.45 6.51 20.56
N SER A 684 -6.99 6.54 19.32
CA SER A 684 -6.76 5.34 18.52
C SER A 684 -5.69 5.56 17.46
N GLU A 685 -5.04 4.45 17.09
CA GLU A 685 -4.17 4.34 15.94
C GLU A 685 -4.61 3.13 15.12
N SER A 686 -4.80 3.30 13.79
CA SER A 686 -5.33 2.25 12.92
C SER A 686 -4.82 2.38 11.49
N SER A 687 -4.99 1.32 10.68
CA SER A 687 -4.71 1.36 9.24
C SER A 687 -5.95 1.83 8.47
N VAL A 688 -5.76 2.72 7.52
CA VAL A 688 -6.82 3.18 6.59
C VAL A 688 -6.64 2.53 5.23
N ALA A 689 -5.39 2.52 4.77
CA ALA A 689 -4.99 1.92 3.51
C ALA A 689 -3.56 1.40 3.65
N SER A 690 -3.09 0.69 2.64
CA SER A 690 -1.69 0.29 2.62
C SER A 690 -0.77 1.51 2.59
N GLY A 691 0.16 1.59 3.55
CA GLY A 691 1.07 2.71 3.70
C GLY A 691 0.43 3.98 4.29
N VAL A 692 -0.82 3.93 4.75
CA VAL A 692 -1.52 5.05 5.40
C VAL A 692 -2.06 4.63 6.75
N ARG A 693 -1.62 5.34 7.78
CA ARG A 693 -2.06 5.18 9.16
C ARG A 693 -2.96 6.35 9.56
N ARG A 694 -3.86 6.11 10.50
CA ARG A 694 -4.79 7.08 11.07
C ARG A 694 -4.59 7.22 12.55
N ILE A 695 -4.47 8.42 13.04
CA ILE A 695 -4.59 8.76 14.44
C ILE A 695 -5.87 9.57 14.64
N GLU A 696 -6.64 9.22 15.67
CA GLU A 696 -7.71 10.05 16.22
C GLU A 696 -7.27 10.54 17.60
N ALA A 697 -7.47 11.84 17.84
CA ALA A 697 -7.03 12.49 19.07
C ALA A 697 -8.00 13.59 19.51
N VAL A 698 -7.94 13.94 20.78
CA VAL A 698 -8.76 14.97 21.42
C VAL A 698 -7.91 15.97 22.18
N THR A 699 -8.43 17.18 22.38
CA THR A 699 -7.78 18.25 23.12
C THR A 699 -8.70 18.83 24.20
N GLY A 700 -8.10 19.58 25.13
CA GLY A 700 -8.78 20.38 26.14
C GLY A 700 -9.80 19.61 26.94
N THR A 701 -11.05 20.09 26.98
CA THR A 701 -12.15 19.46 27.75
C THR A 701 -12.46 18.03 27.28
N GLY A 702 -12.24 17.70 25.98
CA GLY A 702 -12.42 16.33 25.50
C GLY A 702 -11.52 15.32 26.20
N VAL A 703 -10.31 15.73 26.65
CA VAL A 703 -9.43 14.87 27.45
C VAL A 703 -9.99 14.66 28.84
N LEU A 704 -10.60 15.69 29.46
CA LEU A 704 -11.24 15.58 30.77
C LEU A 704 -12.47 14.70 30.73
N GLU A 705 -13.28 14.81 29.68
CA GLU A 705 -14.44 13.94 29.43
C GLU A 705 -14.00 12.49 29.25
N LEU A 706 -12.90 12.24 28.55
CA LEU A 706 -12.32 10.89 28.41
C LEU A 706 -11.86 10.33 29.75
N LEU A 707 -11.17 11.11 30.58
CA LEU A 707 -10.73 10.70 31.91
C LEU A 707 -11.93 10.39 32.80
N ALA A 708 -12.96 11.24 32.80
CA ALA A 708 -14.20 11.00 33.54
C ALA A 708 -14.88 9.69 33.10
N SER A 709 -14.93 9.38 31.81
CA SER A 709 -15.50 8.14 31.30
C SER A 709 -14.70 6.89 31.76
N TYR A 710 -13.37 6.99 31.84
CA TYR A 710 -12.53 5.92 32.40
C TYR A 710 -12.78 5.72 33.89
N GLU A 711 -12.87 6.81 34.66
CA GLU A 711 -13.19 6.76 36.10
C GLU A 711 -14.56 6.13 36.33
N GLU A 712 -15.59 6.51 35.56
CA GLU A 712 -16.94 5.94 35.67
C GLU A 712 -16.93 4.44 35.31
N THR A 713 -16.21 4.05 34.25
CA THR A 713 -16.08 2.65 33.85
C THR A 713 -15.39 1.82 34.94
N MET A 714 -14.29 2.33 35.51
CA MET A 714 -13.59 1.65 36.63
C MET A 714 -14.47 1.58 37.87
N ALA A 715 -15.17 2.66 38.21
CA ALA A 715 -16.08 2.68 39.33
C ALA A 715 -17.25 1.67 39.15
N SER A 716 -17.82 1.60 37.94
CA SER A 716 -18.87 0.65 37.58
C SER A 716 -18.37 -0.80 37.69
N ALA A 717 -17.17 -1.10 37.21
CA ALA A 717 -16.55 -2.41 37.31
C ALA A 717 -16.27 -2.79 38.80
N ALA A 718 -15.71 -1.87 39.57
CA ALA A 718 -15.46 -2.07 41.00
C ALA A 718 -16.79 -2.35 41.76
N LYS A 719 -17.85 -1.57 41.47
CA LYS A 719 -19.18 -1.79 42.02
C LYS A 719 -19.75 -3.17 41.67
N ALA A 720 -19.63 -3.59 40.42
CA ALA A 720 -20.08 -4.91 39.97
C ALA A 720 -19.35 -6.05 40.71
N MET A 721 -18.06 -5.83 41.05
CA MET A 721 -17.24 -6.74 41.83
C MET A 721 -17.36 -6.54 43.35
N LYS A 722 -18.23 -5.66 43.83
CA LYS A 722 -18.44 -5.30 45.26
C LYS A 722 -17.18 -4.80 45.97
N LEU A 723 -16.30 -4.11 45.24
CA LEU A 723 -15.12 -3.48 45.80
C LEU A 723 -15.44 -2.08 46.31
N SER A 724 -14.75 -1.67 47.41
CA SER A 724 -14.85 -0.34 48.02
C SER A 724 -13.95 0.69 47.33
N SER A 725 -12.95 0.26 46.58
CA SER A 725 -11.96 1.09 45.88
C SER A 725 -11.65 0.55 44.51
N THR A 726 -11.47 1.47 43.53
CA THR A 726 -11.00 1.14 42.19
C THR A 726 -9.52 0.71 42.17
N ASN A 727 -8.73 1.06 43.20
CA ASN A 727 -7.32 0.70 43.31
C ASN A 727 -7.11 -0.81 43.39
N ASP A 728 -8.07 -1.54 43.96
CA ASP A 728 -8.00 -2.98 44.16
C ASP A 728 -8.51 -3.77 42.94
N LEU A 729 -9.03 -3.11 41.92
CA LEU A 729 -9.68 -3.73 40.76
C LEU A 729 -8.78 -4.75 40.05
N ALA A 730 -7.54 -4.37 39.74
CA ALA A 730 -6.60 -5.25 39.05
C ALA A 730 -6.24 -6.48 39.87
N ALA A 731 -5.99 -6.29 41.17
CA ALA A 731 -5.66 -7.39 42.09
C ALA A 731 -6.85 -8.36 42.27
N HIS A 732 -8.08 -7.80 42.36
CA HIS A 732 -9.29 -8.60 42.47
C HIS A 732 -9.61 -9.38 41.19
N CYS A 733 -9.45 -8.78 40.03
CA CYS A 733 -9.57 -9.46 38.72
C CYS A 733 -8.61 -10.66 38.65
N ALA A 734 -7.33 -10.46 39.04
CA ALA A 734 -6.34 -11.54 39.06
C ALA A 734 -6.73 -12.67 40.01
N SER A 735 -7.22 -12.33 41.22
CA SER A 735 -7.72 -13.28 42.18
C SER A 735 -8.93 -14.06 41.66
N LEU A 736 -9.90 -13.38 41.05
CA LEU A 736 -11.10 -14.00 40.46
C LEU A 736 -10.76 -15.00 39.37
N MET A 737 -9.81 -14.61 38.47
CA MET A 737 -9.33 -15.52 37.43
C MET A 737 -8.62 -16.76 38.01
N ALA A 738 -7.85 -16.59 39.06
CA ALA A 738 -7.23 -17.72 39.77
C ALA A 738 -8.27 -18.65 40.42
N GLU A 739 -9.31 -18.07 41.07
CA GLU A 739 -10.42 -18.81 41.66
C GLU A 739 -11.24 -19.58 40.61
N CYS A 740 -11.56 -18.95 39.48
CA CYS A 740 -12.22 -19.62 38.37
C CYS A 740 -11.42 -20.83 37.87
N LYS A 741 -10.12 -20.65 37.65
CA LYS A 741 -9.23 -21.74 37.24
C LYS A 741 -9.16 -22.87 38.24
N GLU A 742 -9.18 -22.56 39.55
CA GLU A 742 -9.21 -23.57 40.60
C GLU A 742 -10.57 -24.30 40.65
N LYS A 743 -11.70 -23.59 40.49
CA LYS A 743 -13.03 -24.21 40.39
C LYS A 743 -13.14 -25.13 39.18
N ASP A 744 -12.59 -24.76 38.05
CA ASP A 744 -12.56 -25.62 36.87
C ASP A 744 -11.80 -26.92 37.17
N ARG A 745 -10.64 -26.85 37.84
CA ARG A 745 -9.89 -28.05 38.28
C ARG A 745 -10.69 -28.90 39.24
N GLN A 746 -11.40 -28.30 40.22
CA GLN A 746 -12.25 -29.01 41.15
C GLN A 746 -13.42 -29.70 40.46
N ILE A 747 -14.05 -29.03 39.48
CA ILE A 747 -15.11 -29.60 38.65
C ILE A 747 -14.58 -30.80 37.84
N GLU A 748 -13.39 -30.67 37.24
CA GLU A 748 -12.75 -31.80 36.55
C GLU A 748 -12.46 -32.96 37.47
N ALA A 749 -11.90 -32.70 38.70
CA ALA A 749 -11.62 -33.73 39.68
C ALA A 749 -12.89 -34.41 40.19
N LEU A 750 -13.95 -33.65 40.44
CA LEU A 750 -15.26 -34.20 40.84
C LEU A 750 -15.89 -35.05 39.73
N ASN A 751 -15.85 -34.57 38.47
CA ASN A 751 -16.31 -35.33 37.32
C ASN A 751 -15.54 -36.65 37.15
N GLN A 752 -14.22 -36.64 37.43
CA GLN A 752 -13.42 -37.88 37.41
C GLN A 752 -13.87 -38.83 38.47
N LYS A 753 -14.05 -38.37 39.74
CA LYS A 753 -14.55 -39.23 40.85
C LYS A 753 -15.92 -39.79 40.53
N ILE A 754 -16.84 -39.02 39.96
CA ILE A 754 -18.17 -39.51 39.54
C ILE A 754 -18.03 -40.57 38.44
N SER A 755 -17.12 -40.33 37.47
CA SER A 755 -16.83 -41.31 36.42
C SER A 755 -16.30 -42.64 36.99
N ASP A 756 -15.33 -42.59 37.94
CA ASP A 756 -14.72 -43.75 38.56
C ASP A 756 -15.73 -44.52 39.38
N ALA A 757 -16.59 -43.85 40.18
CA ALA A 757 -17.66 -44.46 40.94
C ALA A 757 -18.71 -45.15 40.06
N LYS A 758 -19.11 -44.49 38.94
CA LYS A 758 -20.01 -45.09 37.95
C LYS A 758 -19.36 -46.31 37.28
N MET A 759 -18.06 -46.26 37.00
CA MET A 759 -17.34 -47.39 36.39
C MET A 759 -17.32 -48.61 37.31
N ALA A 760 -17.12 -48.44 38.60
CA ALA A 760 -17.10 -49.54 39.54
C ALA A 760 -18.43 -50.37 39.52
N VAL A 761 -19.58 -49.68 39.45
CA VAL A 761 -20.92 -50.32 39.44
C VAL A 761 -21.25 -50.97 38.11
N ILE A 762 -20.70 -50.45 36.99
CA ILE A 762 -20.97 -50.92 35.59
C ILE A 762 -20.52 -52.41 35.47
N PHE A 763 -19.39 -52.75 36.07
CA PHE A 763 -18.82 -54.12 35.98
C PHE A 763 -19.50 -55.18 36.83
N ASP A 764 -20.30 -54.75 37.82
CA ASP A 764 -21.07 -55.72 38.63
C ASP A 764 -22.10 -56.53 37.83
N ASN A 765 -22.55 -56.02 36.71
CA ASN A 765 -23.49 -56.62 35.80
C ASN A 765 -22.87 -57.18 34.50
N ALA A 766 -21.53 -57.34 34.46
CA ALA A 766 -20.83 -57.86 33.31
C ALA A 766 -21.20 -59.33 33.01
N LYS A 767 -21.52 -59.61 31.75
CA LYS A 767 -21.73 -61.03 31.31
C LYS A 767 -20.46 -61.49 30.58
N GLU A 768 -20.15 -62.73 30.64
CA GLU A 768 -19.03 -63.33 29.98
C GLU A 768 -19.50 -64.10 28.69
N ILE A 769 -18.95 -63.72 27.54
CA ILE A 769 -19.24 -64.30 26.24
C ILE A 769 -17.92 -64.71 25.60
N ALA A 770 -17.67 -65.97 25.35
CA ALA A 770 -16.42 -66.49 24.76
C ALA A 770 -15.17 -65.99 25.47
N GLY A 771 -15.15 -65.87 26.79
CA GLY A 771 -14.04 -65.34 27.54
C GLY A 771 -13.83 -63.85 27.43
N VAL A 772 -14.84 -63.05 27.02
CA VAL A 772 -14.84 -61.61 26.99
C VAL A 772 -15.96 -61.06 27.85
N LYS A 773 -15.63 -60.13 28.77
CA LYS A 773 -16.63 -59.43 29.58
C LYS A 773 -17.39 -58.42 28.78
N VAL A 774 -18.70 -58.58 28.60
CA VAL A 774 -19.59 -57.69 27.89
C VAL A 774 -20.41 -56.89 28.89
N VAL A 775 -20.35 -55.56 28.70
CA VAL A 775 -20.95 -54.60 29.64
C VAL A 775 -21.82 -53.61 28.89
N SER A 776 -23.05 -53.43 29.36
CA SER A 776 -23.94 -52.37 28.90
C SER A 776 -24.40 -51.53 30.09
N ALA A 777 -24.41 -50.20 29.90
CA ALA A 777 -24.92 -49.33 30.97
C ALA A 777 -25.59 -48.07 30.42
N MET A 778 -26.72 -47.71 31.04
CA MET A 778 -27.38 -46.40 30.86
C MET A 778 -26.86 -45.44 31.92
N LEU A 779 -26.25 -44.34 31.48
CA LEU A 779 -25.58 -43.34 32.36
C LEU A 779 -26.21 -41.94 32.12
N ASN A 780 -27.50 -41.85 32.48
CA ASN A 780 -28.25 -40.61 32.30
C ASN A 780 -27.56 -39.40 32.97
N GLY A 781 -27.63 -38.24 32.29
CA GLY A 781 -27.00 -37.02 32.80
C GLY A 781 -25.48 -36.95 32.59
N THR A 782 -24.87 -37.96 31.94
CA THR A 782 -23.43 -37.97 31.63
C THR A 782 -23.18 -37.31 30.29
N THR A 783 -22.25 -36.30 30.22
CA THR A 783 -21.91 -35.63 28.98
C THR A 783 -21.18 -36.55 28.00
N PRO A 784 -21.27 -36.29 26.68
CA PRO A 784 -20.54 -37.10 25.67
C PRO A 784 -19.02 -37.14 25.90
N GLN A 785 -18.44 -36.09 26.49
CA GLN A 785 -17.02 -36.03 26.84
C GLN A 785 -16.67 -37.01 27.97
N VAL A 786 -17.50 -37.05 29.00
CA VAL A 786 -17.31 -38.00 30.15
C VAL A 786 -17.52 -39.44 29.67
N LEU A 787 -18.55 -39.72 28.85
CA LEU A 787 -18.75 -41.06 28.28
C LEU A 787 -17.52 -41.48 27.44
N ARG A 788 -16.94 -40.58 26.65
CA ARG A 788 -15.73 -40.86 25.87
C ARG A 788 -14.57 -41.24 26.80
N LYS A 789 -14.35 -40.47 27.86
CA LYS A 789 -13.28 -40.71 28.85
C LYS A 789 -13.44 -42.06 29.57
N MET A 790 -14.69 -42.43 29.89
CA MET A 790 -14.99 -43.75 30.41
C MET A 790 -14.66 -44.86 29.37
N GLY A 791 -14.98 -44.63 28.13
CA GLY A 791 -14.60 -45.53 27.01
C GLY A 791 -13.08 -45.67 26.88
N ASP A 792 -12.32 -44.58 27.02
CA ASP A 792 -10.85 -44.63 26.99
C ASP A 792 -10.29 -45.44 28.18
N THR A 793 -10.86 -45.30 29.37
CA THR A 793 -10.48 -46.14 30.51
C THR A 793 -10.71 -47.62 30.24
N ILE A 794 -11.85 -48.00 29.63
CA ILE A 794 -12.18 -49.41 29.29
C ILE A 794 -11.23 -49.95 28.21
N LYS A 795 -10.91 -49.12 27.22
CA LYS A 795 -9.97 -49.47 26.16
C LYS A 795 -8.59 -49.87 26.66
N ASP A 796 -8.13 -49.19 27.74
CA ASP A 796 -6.82 -49.42 28.35
C ASP A 796 -6.78 -50.54 29.39
N MET A 797 -7.93 -51.25 29.62
CA MET A 797 -7.98 -52.40 30.51
C MET A 797 -7.22 -53.61 29.94
N LYS A 798 -6.54 -54.37 30.81
CA LYS A 798 -5.77 -55.56 30.44
C LYS A 798 -6.69 -56.79 30.20
N GLU A 799 -7.84 -56.83 30.84
CA GLU A 799 -8.84 -57.89 30.68
C GLU A 799 -9.60 -57.73 29.35
N PRO A 800 -10.06 -58.81 28.75
CA PRO A 800 -10.89 -58.74 27.53
C PRO A 800 -12.27 -58.17 27.89
N VAL A 801 -12.53 -56.90 27.50
CA VAL A 801 -13.77 -56.18 27.79
C VAL A 801 -14.33 -55.51 26.53
N ILE A 802 -15.63 -55.65 26.34
CA ILE A 802 -16.44 -54.88 25.44
C ILE A 802 -17.47 -54.11 26.27
N ALA A 803 -17.52 -52.81 26.14
CA ALA A 803 -18.51 -52.00 26.83
C ALA A 803 -19.26 -51.05 25.90
N VAL A 804 -20.58 -50.97 26.08
CA VAL A 804 -21.44 -49.98 25.41
C VAL A 804 -22.10 -49.13 26.49
N LEU A 805 -21.72 -47.86 26.53
CA LEU A 805 -22.23 -46.87 27.45
C LEU A 805 -23.18 -45.93 26.75
N ALA A 806 -24.36 -45.71 27.30
CA ALA A 806 -25.38 -44.85 26.78
C ALA A 806 -25.68 -43.68 27.71
N SER A 807 -25.95 -42.50 27.17
CA SER A 807 -26.53 -41.42 27.96
C SER A 807 -27.61 -40.72 27.15
N VAL A 808 -28.71 -40.41 27.81
CA VAL A 808 -29.87 -39.72 27.24
C VAL A 808 -30.11 -38.43 28.02
N SER A 809 -30.34 -37.35 27.31
CA SER A 809 -30.73 -36.06 27.84
C SER A 809 -31.81 -35.43 26.97
N GLY A 810 -33.08 -35.50 27.42
CA GLY A 810 -34.24 -35.13 26.64
C GLY A 810 -34.36 -35.98 25.36
N GLU A 811 -34.45 -35.32 24.21
CA GLU A 811 -34.60 -36.01 22.91
C GLU A 811 -33.25 -36.42 22.30
N LYS A 812 -32.12 -36.11 22.92
CA LYS A 812 -30.78 -36.41 22.40
C LYS A 812 -30.14 -37.53 23.22
N GLY A 813 -29.54 -38.50 22.55
CA GLY A 813 -28.80 -39.59 23.17
C GLY A 813 -27.47 -39.84 22.44
N ASN A 814 -26.50 -40.37 23.22
CA ASN A 814 -25.18 -40.74 22.71
C ASN A 814 -24.84 -42.16 23.20
N LEU A 815 -24.18 -42.90 22.33
CA LEU A 815 -23.62 -44.21 22.61
C LEU A 815 -22.10 -44.14 22.44
N VAL A 816 -21.37 -44.76 23.38
CA VAL A 816 -19.94 -44.99 23.28
C VAL A 816 -19.68 -46.47 23.40
N CYS A 817 -19.01 -47.06 22.43
CA CYS A 817 -18.51 -48.42 22.51
C CYS A 817 -17.00 -48.42 22.65
N ALA A 818 -16.45 -49.17 23.59
CA ALA A 818 -15.02 -49.36 23.78
C ALA A 818 -14.68 -50.84 23.87
N CYS A 819 -13.57 -51.22 23.25
CA CYS A 819 -13.05 -52.62 23.28
C CYS A 819 -11.60 -52.57 23.75
N SER A 820 -11.29 -53.30 24.83
CA SER A 820 -9.91 -53.47 25.27
C SER A 820 -9.04 -54.17 24.22
N GLU A 821 -7.74 -54.07 24.33
CA GLU A 821 -6.82 -54.75 23.43
C GLU A 821 -7.04 -56.28 23.39
N ALA A 822 -7.16 -56.88 24.58
CA ALA A 822 -7.41 -58.31 24.69
C ALA A 822 -8.75 -58.75 24.04
N ALA A 823 -9.81 -57.90 24.09
CA ALA A 823 -11.08 -58.18 23.41
C ALA A 823 -10.96 -58.05 21.89
N ARG A 824 -10.16 -57.09 21.43
CA ARG A 824 -9.90 -56.93 19.96
C ARG A 824 -9.12 -58.11 19.38
N GLN A 825 -8.19 -58.68 20.14
CA GLN A 825 -7.45 -59.87 19.72
C GLN A 825 -8.40 -61.07 19.53
N LYS A 826 -9.52 -61.15 20.28
CA LYS A 826 -10.60 -62.14 20.16
C LYS A 826 -11.65 -61.73 19.08
N GLY A 827 -11.44 -60.67 18.30
CA GLY A 827 -12.28 -60.29 17.18
C GLY A 827 -13.23 -59.11 17.45
N ALA A 828 -13.29 -58.59 18.65
CA ALA A 828 -14.12 -57.41 18.99
C ALA A 828 -13.74 -56.17 18.19
N HIS A 829 -14.75 -55.39 17.76
CA HIS A 829 -14.55 -54.20 16.96
C HIS A 829 -15.59 -53.13 17.33
N ALA A 830 -15.16 -52.11 18.11
CA ALA A 830 -16.05 -51.10 18.68
C ALA A 830 -16.87 -50.37 17.62
N GLY A 831 -16.26 -49.98 16.47
CA GLY A 831 -16.96 -49.31 15.39
C GLY A 831 -18.13 -50.11 14.79
N LYS A 832 -17.97 -51.43 14.60
CA LYS A 832 -19.02 -52.30 14.08
C LYS A 832 -20.09 -52.56 15.10
N ILE A 833 -19.71 -52.82 16.36
CA ILE A 833 -20.63 -53.05 17.48
C ILE A 833 -21.53 -51.83 17.70
N VAL A 834 -20.95 -50.61 17.79
CA VAL A 834 -21.73 -49.38 18.02
C VAL A 834 -22.68 -49.08 16.86
N GLN A 835 -22.31 -49.41 15.62
CA GLN A 835 -23.19 -49.25 14.44
C GLN A 835 -24.43 -50.17 14.54
N ARG A 836 -24.25 -51.44 14.95
CA ARG A 836 -25.34 -52.38 15.13
C ARG A 836 -26.26 -51.97 16.28
N VAL A 837 -25.67 -51.55 17.42
CA VAL A 837 -26.44 -51.08 18.57
C VAL A 837 -27.19 -49.78 18.22
N ALA A 838 -26.55 -48.83 17.56
CA ALA A 838 -27.19 -47.58 17.15
C ALA A 838 -28.30 -47.75 16.12
N ALA A 839 -28.16 -48.73 15.23
CA ALA A 839 -29.18 -49.04 14.21
C ALA A 839 -30.54 -49.44 14.82
N ILE A 840 -30.54 -50.09 15.96
CA ILE A 840 -31.78 -50.46 16.70
C ILE A 840 -32.56 -49.21 17.10
N THR A 841 -31.83 -48.15 17.50
CA THR A 841 -32.44 -46.88 17.89
C THR A 841 -32.75 -45.98 16.64
N GLY A 842 -32.41 -46.41 15.42
CA GLY A 842 -32.43 -45.56 14.23
C GLY A 842 -31.35 -44.50 14.19
N GLY A 843 -30.34 -44.62 15.05
CA GLY A 843 -29.17 -43.74 15.14
C GLY A 843 -28.09 -44.10 14.11
N LYS A 844 -27.09 -43.26 14.00
CA LYS A 844 -25.92 -43.45 13.16
C LYS A 844 -24.62 -43.14 13.91
N GLY A 845 -23.57 -43.87 13.60
CA GLY A 845 -22.25 -43.65 14.18
C GLY A 845 -21.23 -44.64 13.65
N GLY A 846 -20.05 -44.62 14.24
CA GLY A 846 -18.93 -45.47 13.88
C GLY A 846 -17.66 -45.00 14.58
N GLY A 847 -16.53 -45.59 14.23
CA GLY A 847 -15.24 -45.24 14.80
C GLY A 847 -14.21 -46.34 14.57
N LYS A 848 -13.15 -46.26 15.35
CA LYS A 848 -12.02 -47.19 15.30
C LYS A 848 -12.37 -48.54 15.95
N PRO A 849 -11.54 -49.57 15.74
CA PRO A 849 -11.75 -50.88 16.42
C PRO A 849 -11.70 -50.82 17.95
N ASP A 850 -10.98 -49.85 18.52
CA ASP A 850 -10.79 -49.73 19.98
C ASP A 850 -11.86 -48.84 20.63
N SER A 851 -12.33 -47.79 19.97
CA SER A 851 -13.32 -46.86 20.50
C SER A 851 -14.15 -46.21 19.37
N ALA A 852 -15.47 -46.15 19.60
CA ALA A 852 -16.40 -45.59 18.63
C ALA A 852 -17.60 -44.93 19.31
N MET A 853 -18.20 -43.94 18.62
CA MET A 853 -19.38 -43.21 19.13
C MET A 853 -20.52 -43.23 18.09
N ALA A 854 -21.75 -43.20 18.59
CA ALA A 854 -22.93 -43.04 17.77
C ALA A 854 -23.95 -42.11 18.45
N GLY A 855 -24.72 -41.41 17.62
CA GLY A 855 -25.93 -40.74 18.09
C GLY A 855 -27.10 -41.71 18.17
N VAL A 856 -28.01 -41.48 19.11
CA VAL A 856 -29.25 -42.20 19.26
C VAL A 856 -30.34 -41.54 18.44
N GLY A 857 -31.08 -42.31 17.66
CA GLY A 857 -32.21 -41.81 16.87
C GLY A 857 -33.48 -41.66 17.69
N LYS A 858 -33.89 -42.75 18.35
CA LYS A 858 -35.06 -42.81 19.23
C LYS A 858 -34.63 -43.13 20.63
N THR A 859 -34.72 -42.18 21.54
CA THR A 859 -34.19 -42.32 22.93
C THR A 859 -34.91 -43.42 23.76
N TYR A 860 -36.20 -43.66 23.52
CA TYR A 860 -36.97 -44.70 24.19
C TYR A 860 -36.60 -46.15 23.75
N MET A 861 -35.80 -46.34 22.72
CA MET A 861 -35.30 -47.65 22.25
C MET A 861 -33.89 -47.95 22.76
N VAL A 862 -33.30 -47.11 23.56
CA VAL A 862 -31.90 -47.32 24.05
C VAL A 862 -31.76 -48.52 24.96
N ASP A 863 -32.73 -48.76 25.81
CA ASP A 863 -32.73 -49.97 26.67
C ASP A 863 -32.78 -51.24 25.85
N GLU A 864 -33.64 -51.32 24.84
CA GLU A 864 -33.71 -52.42 23.89
C GLU A 864 -32.38 -52.60 23.13
N ALA A 865 -31.77 -51.53 22.69
CA ALA A 865 -30.46 -51.55 22.00
C ALA A 865 -29.33 -52.05 22.93
N LEU A 866 -29.34 -51.64 24.22
CA LEU A 866 -28.38 -52.15 25.21
C LEU A 866 -28.62 -53.66 25.58
N MET A 867 -29.87 -54.11 25.65
CA MET A 867 -30.17 -55.50 25.84
C MET A 867 -29.75 -56.41 24.68
N ALA A 868 -29.73 -55.88 23.45
CA ALA A 868 -29.27 -56.60 22.28
C ALA A 868 -27.74 -56.74 22.22
N LEU A 869 -26.99 -56.08 23.12
CA LEU A 869 -25.52 -56.04 23.08
C LEU A 869 -24.90 -57.43 23.17
N ASP A 870 -25.46 -58.33 24.02
CA ASP A 870 -24.93 -59.66 24.22
C ASP A 870 -24.95 -60.47 22.89
N ALA A 871 -26.07 -60.47 22.18
CA ALA A 871 -26.21 -61.11 20.92
C ALA A 871 -25.31 -60.50 19.85
N ILE A 872 -25.23 -59.18 19.80
CA ILE A 872 -24.36 -58.45 18.88
C ILE A 872 -22.89 -58.76 19.16
N ALA A 873 -22.46 -58.78 20.43
CA ALA A 873 -21.07 -59.06 20.82
C ALA A 873 -20.66 -60.47 20.43
N ALA A 874 -21.56 -61.45 20.64
CA ALA A 874 -21.33 -62.84 20.26
C ALA A 874 -21.06 -63.07 18.76
N GLU A 875 -21.57 -62.22 17.90
CA GLU A 875 -21.29 -62.27 16.43
C GLU A 875 -19.82 -61.90 16.09
N PHE A 876 -19.15 -61.14 16.97
CA PHE A 876 -17.79 -60.61 16.69
C PHE A 876 -16.70 -61.34 17.48
N VAL A 877 -17.06 -62.03 18.57
CA VAL A 877 -16.08 -62.71 19.41
C VAL A 877 -16.05 -64.20 19.09
N LYS A 878 -14.87 -64.78 18.89
CA LYS A 878 -14.68 -66.20 18.62
C LYS A 878 -14.26 -66.88 19.91
N GLU A 879 -14.82 -68.09 20.17
CA GLU A 879 -14.23 -69.02 21.13
C GLU A 879 -12.89 -69.53 20.60
N ASP A 880 -11.89 -69.63 21.50
CA ASP A 880 -10.55 -70.13 21.10
C ASP A 880 -10.62 -71.61 20.70
#